data_57dfd2ffc4a47984c991e5aaa0045202
#
_entry.id   57dfd2ffc4a47984c991e5aaa0045202
#
_cell.length_a   1.000
_cell.length_b   1.000
_cell.length_c   1.000
_cell.angle_alpha   90.00
_cell.angle_beta   90.00
_cell.angle_gamma   90.00
#
_symmetry.space_group_name_H-M   'P 1'
#
loop_
_entity.id
_entity.type
_entity.pdbx_description
1 polymer ?
#
loop_
_entity_poly.entity_id
_entity_poly.type
_entity_poly.pdbx_seq_one_letter_code
_entity_poly.pdbx_strand_id
1 'polypeptide(L)'
;MILVVWQTLALAIQVGAVLLSLRDHEGIAGVVSVVGFAIAFASALWVLTRPQLTRAARNTAVICLGITPAVMWHSTNLLMFTGFDEQLHMRTLRDIISSHRLFEANPILGVSPQYPGLEALTVLLHQTGLPTMVAAWVVILLCRLALVTVLCDAVEQLTGDVRAGGIAVAAYAVSPQFVFFNSQFSYQTLALPLALAAVSLLARARTSDYPVRLFLGATVCLCGVAVTHHVTSFLTATFLILWTLVETGQSRLRVLYGALVAVASALAWAMVQWSLLQDYFGPIFDDIASQLGGGMRRKPFEDAAGSASPLWERLLLLYYALALTALVAALAVYAFSRWGRRILGPPEHRPQRWLPSLMLLSLVMLLPVLLAARVVPKGGEIFDRSSSFLFLPFSLLVGRYAVRFWWLEPRRPHAEGYRHPPLSRAVAIVLAALMFLGGYILGSGADWSRLPGPYQVSADSRSMDSEVLAAVAWSRDNLEPGSRISADRVNSTLFSAEAGLWPINEFRGRDTPSLYFGDDWGDKETETARILQLRYLYVDRRLADELPRLGSYFMVGETSGGQQLTDWELTKFDTVPGIELLYRHGPISIYDLQGLGVKELRNGWYGETPTVSLVTQLAIGLLGGLLIGLTLHSRLRPRLAAPARLWYEDAGPALTLATALAGATLFSIVLLLLHIWLTPTAFAVAAGLVVLINPGRTATLIRAGMTRVRWRQVAAGSLLAVPIAGVHGVAAASAADRDIFQVQRILDDPVAFHASPTTTGASK
;
A
#
# COMPACT_ATOMS: atom_id res chain seq x y z
N MET A 1 -22.17 17.48 4.88
CA MET A 1 -22.83 16.70 5.94
C MET A 1 -23.42 15.38 5.43
N ILE A 2 -24.34 15.37 4.47
CA ILE A 2 -24.96 14.12 3.95
C ILE A 2 -23.93 13.09 3.46
N LEU A 3 -22.89 13.50 2.71
CA LEU A 3 -21.83 12.57 2.27
C LEU A 3 -21.11 11.93 3.45
N VAL A 4 -20.76 12.72 4.48
CA VAL A 4 -20.07 12.19 5.68
C VAL A 4 -20.94 11.13 6.37
N VAL A 5 -22.26 11.34 6.47
CA VAL A 5 -23.19 10.35 7.03
C VAL A 5 -23.16 9.03 6.25
N TRP A 6 -23.17 9.09 4.91
CA TRP A 6 -23.08 7.89 4.07
C TRP A 6 -21.72 7.17 4.21
N GLN A 7 -20.63 7.92 4.32
CA GLN A 7 -19.30 7.35 4.55
C GLN A 7 -19.22 6.69 5.95
N THR A 8 -19.78 7.34 6.98
CA THR A 8 -19.87 6.76 8.32
C THR A 8 -20.72 5.48 8.34
N LEU A 9 -21.86 5.48 7.62
CA LEU A 9 -22.67 4.27 7.46
C LEU A 9 -21.91 3.15 6.75
N ALA A 10 -21.18 3.46 5.68
CA ALA A 10 -20.35 2.48 4.98
C ALA A 10 -19.28 1.85 5.90
N LEU A 11 -18.60 2.67 6.71
CA LEU A 11 -17.67 2.18 7.73
C LEU A 11 -18.36 1.32 8.78
N ALA A 12 -19.54 1.72 9.29
CA ALA A 12 -20.30 0.95 10.26
C ALA A 12 -20.75 -0.42 9.69
N ILE A 13 -21.16 -0.44 8.42
CA ILE A 13 -21.49 -1.69 7.70
C ILE A 13 -20.27 -2.59 7.58
N GLN A 14 -19.10 -2.03 7.25
CA GLN A 14 -17.85 -2.79 7.18
C GLN A 14 -17.47 -3.38 8.54
N VAL A 15 -17.64 -2.63 9.63
CA VAL A 15 -17.46 -3.15 10.99
C VAL A 15 -18.39 -4.32 11.25
N GLY A 16 -19.68 -4.18 10.89
CA GLY A 16 -20.65 -5.26 10.99
C GLY A 16 -20.22 -6.51 10.19
N ALA A 17 -19.65 -6.32 8.98
CA ALA A 17 -19.11 -7.41 8.17
C ALA A 17 -17.94 -8.12 8.88
N VAL A 18 -17.00 -7.37 9.45
CA VAL A 18 -15.88 -7.93 10.21
C VAL A 18 -16.38 -8.75 11.40
N LEU A 19 -17.35 -8.22 12.15
CA LEU A 19 -17.93 -8.93 13.31
C LEU A 19 -18.68 -10.20 12.93
N LEU A 20 -19.40 -10.18 11.79
CA LEU A 20 -20.06 -11.38 11.25
C LEU A 20 -19.05 -12.43 10.81
N SER A 21 -17.97 -12.02 10.17
CA SER A 21 -16.88 -12.90 9.75
C SER A 21 -16.19 -13.56 10.94
N LEU A 22 -15.90 -12.80 12.00
CA LEU A 22 -15.33 -13.33 13.24
C LEU A 22 -16.26 -14.32 13.99
N ARG A 23 -17.56 -14.35 13.65
CA ARG A 23 -18.55 -15.28 14.18
C ARG A 23 -18.91 -16.42 13.21
N ASP A 24 -18.03 -16.71 12.28
CA ASP A 24 -18.15 -17.77 11.27
C ASP A 24 -19.34 -17.62 10.30
N HIS A 25 -19.84 -16.38 10.13
CA HIS A 25 -20.89 -16.04 9.16
C HIS A 25 -20.30 -15.47 7.86
N GLU A 26 -19.32 -16.14 7.29
CA GLU A 26 -18.47 -15.62 6.22
C GLU A 26 -19.23 -15.22 4.95
N GLY A 27 -20.16 -16.06 4.48
CA GLY A 27 -20.93 -15.76 3.27
C GLY A 27 -21.77 -14.48 3.38
N ILE A 28 -22.38 -14.25 4.54
CA ILE A 28 -23.14 -13.02 4.82
C ILE A 28 -22.16 -11.85 4.99
N ALA A 29 -21.08 -12.05 5.70
CA ALA A 29 -20.05 -11.03 5.94
C ALA A 29 -19.48 -10.48 4.64
N GLY A 30 -19.16 -11.35 3.66
CA GLY A 30 -18.68 -10.96 2.33
C GLY A 30 -19.67 -10.05 1.59
N VAL A 31 -20.96 -10.40 1.59
CA VAL A 31 -21.98 -9.57 0.96
C VAL A 31 -22.14 -8.23 1.68
N VAL A 32 -22.20 -8.23 3.01
CA VAL A 32 -22.31 -6.99 3.83
C VAL A 32 -21.12 -6.06 3.57
N SER A 33 -19.90 -6.59 3.50
CA SER A 33 -18.70 -5.83 3.18
C SER A 33 -18.81 -5.17 1.79
N VAL A 34 -19.18 -5.92 0.78
CA VAL A 34 -19.38 -5.41 -0.60
C VAL A 34 -20.42 -4.31 -0.66
N VAL A 35 -21.52 -4.43 0.09
CA VAL A 35 -22.54 -3.36 0.22
C VAL A 35 -21.95 -2.11 0.87
N GLY A 36 -21.11 -2.25 1.90
CA GLY A 36 -20.38 -1.14 2.51
C GLY A 36 -19.51 -0.40 1.49
N PHE A 37 -18.69 -1.11 0.74
CA PHE A 37 -17.84 -0.55 -0.32
C PHE A 37 -18.68 0.13 -1.43
N ALA A 38 -19.79 -0.48 -1.83
CA ALA A 38 -20.71 0.11 -2.80
C ALA A 38 -21.26 1.47 -2.33
N ILE A 39 -21.71 1.56 -1.07
CA ILE A 39 -22.23 2.79 -0.46
C ILE A 39 -21.15 3.86 -0.41
N ALA A 40 -19.92 3.51 0.02
CA ALA A 40 -18.80 4.45 0.08
C ALA A 40 -18.52 5.07 -1.30
N PHE A 41 -18.43 4.25 -2.34
CA PHE A 41 -18.16 4.70 -3.70
C PHE A 41 -19.34 5.46 -4.31
N ALA A 42 -20.55 4.89 -4.26
CA ALA A 42 -21.73 5.47 -4.90
C ALA A 42 -22.11 6.82 -4.29
N SER A 43 -22.01 7.00 -2.97
CA SER A 43 -22.32 8.27 -2.31
C SER A 43 -21.34 9.38 -2.69
N ALA A 44 -20.06 9.07 -2.84
CA ALA A 44 -19.05 10.01 -3.33
C ALA A 44 -19.30 10.37 -4.80
N LEU A 45 -19.55 9.37 -5.65
CA LEU A 45 -19.87 9.58 -7.07
C LEU A 45 -21.17 10.37 -7.25
N TRP A 46 -22.17 10.16 -6.39
CA TRP A 46 -23.38 10.96 -6.37
C TRP A 46 -23.10 12.46 -6.17
N VAL A 47 -22.15 12.81 -5.31
CA VAL A 47 -21.72 14.20 -5.12
C VAL A 47 -20.98 14.72 -6.34
N LEU A 48 -20.02 13.93 -6.87
CA LEU A 48 -19.18 14.31 -8.01
C LEU A 48 -19.99 14.51 -9.31
N THR A 49 -21.13 13.84 -9.44
CA THR A 49 -22.01 13.95 -10.61
C THR A 49 -23.09 15.02 -10.49
N ARG A 50 -23.06 15.87 -9.46
CA ARG A 50 -24.04 16.99 -9.32
C ARG A 50 -23.84 18.04 -10.40
N PRO A 51 -24.93 18.60 -10.96
CA PRO A 51 -24.85 19.69 -11.95
C PRO A 51 -24.10 20.94 -11.42
N GLN A 52 -24.38 21.29 -10.16
CA GLN A 52 -23.72 22.40 -9.46
C GLN A 52 -22.73 21.83 -8.43
N LEU A 53 -21.52 21.54 -8.89
CA LEU A 53 -20.45 21.00 -8.04
C LEU A 53 -19.51 22.13 -7.61
N THR A 54 -19.46 22.41 -6.31
CA THR A 54 -18.47 23.34 -5.76
C THR A 54 -17.13 22.62 -5.56
N ARG A 55 -16.02 23.39 -5.60
CA ARG A 55 -14.68 22.83 -5.31
C ARG A 55 -14.61 22.18 -3.93
N ALA A 56 -15.27 22.76 -2.91
CA ALA A 56 -15.30 22.18 -1.57
C ALA A 56 -16.00 20.82 -1.55
N ALA A 57 -17.16 20.69 -2.19
CA ALA A 57 -17.89 19.43 -2.27
C ALA A 57 -17.11 18.36 -3.05
N ARG A 58 -16.46 18.74 -4.17
CA ARG A 58 -15.58 17.89 -4.94
C ARG A 58 -14.42 17.39 -4.08
N ASN A 59 -13.70 18.31 -3.39
CA ASN A 59 -12.56 17.93 -2.56
C ASN A 59 -12.96 16.96 -1.44
N THR A 60 -14.09 17.21 -0.78
CA THR A 60 -14.62 16.27 0.22
C THR A 60 -14.90 14.90 -0.37
N ALA A 61 -15.54 14.83 -1.54
CA ALA A 61 -15.83 13.54 -2.19
C ALA A 61 -14.56 12.80 -2.64
N VAL A 62 -13.58 13.52 -3.16
CA VAL A 62 -12.26 12.96 -3.55
C VAL A 62 -11.51 12.42 -2.34
N ILE A 63 -11.48 13.17 -1.23
CA ILE A 63 -10.86 12.71 0.02
C ILE A 63 -11.57 11.47 0.55
N CYS A 64 -12.91 11.45 0.57
CA CYS A 64 -13.68 10.28 0.97
C CYS A 64 -13.37 9.07 0.08
N LEU A 65 -13.30 9.23 -1.23
CA LEU A 65 -12.92 8.14 -2.15
C LEU A 65 -11.50 7.61 -1.87
N GLY A 66 -10.56 8.48 -1.49
CA GLY A 66 -9.20 8.06 -1.15
C GLY A 66 -9.13 7.31 0.18
N ILE A 67 -9.72 7.89 1.22
CA ILE A 67 -9.50 7.48 2.61
C ILE A 67 -10.45 6.37 3.05
N THR A 68 -11.77 6.50 2.78
CA THR A 68 -12.75 5.54 3.32
C THR A 68 -12.50 4.10 2.86
N PRO A 69 -12.28 3.78 1.57
CA PRO A 69 -11.99 2.41 1.16
C PRO A 69 -10.68 1.86 1.74
N ALA A 70 -9.66 2.69 1.94
CA ALA A 70 -8.42 2.28 2.59
C ALA A 70 -8.65 1.92 4.08
N VAL A 71 -9.40 2.76 4.81
CA VAL A 71 -9.77 2.46 6.20
C VAL A 71 -10.64 1.20 6.28
N MET A 72 -11.59 1.02 5.34
CA MET A 72 -12.41 -0.20 5.28
C MET A 72 -11.57 -1.45 5.05
N TRP A 73 -10.59 -1.40 4.14
CA TRP A 73 -9.66 -2.51 3.90
C TRP A 73 -8.93 -2.90 5.17
N HIS A 74 -8.35 -1.94 5.85
CA HIS A 74 -7.59 -2.20 7.07
C HIS A 74 -8.45 -2.42 8.32
N SER A 75 -9.75 -2.17 8.29
CA SER A 75 -10.63 -2.45 9.44
C SER A 75 -10.68 -3.93 9.81
N THR A 76 -10.17 -4.80 8.96
CA THR A 76 -10.00 -6.23 9.25
C THR A 76 -9.02 -6.49 10.39
N ASN A 77 -7.96 -5.71 10.47
CA ASN A 77 -7.02 -5.72 11.59
C ASN A 77 -6.31 -4.34 11.68
N LEU A 78 -6.59 -3.60 12.75
CA LEU A 78 -5.99 -2.28 12.99
C LEU A 78 -4.70 -2.33 13.80
N LEU A 79 -4.38 -3.47 14.41
CA LEU A 79 -3.26 -3.62 15.32
C LEU A 79 -1.99 -4.10 14.62
N MET A 80 -2.13 -4.80 13.51
CA MET A 80 -1.02 -5.26 12.69
C MET A 80 -1.42 -5.32 11.23
N PHE A 81 -0.44 -5.33 10.37
CA PHE A 81 -0.63 -5.63 8.97
C PHE A 81 -0.72 -7.14 8.74
N THR A 82 -1.72 -7.57 8.00
CA THR A 82 -1.97 -8.99 7.72
C THR A 82 -1.71 -9.37 6.26
N GLY A 83 -1.42 -8.39 5.40
CA GLY A 83 -1.03 -8.65 4.02
C GLY A 83 0.41 -9.18 3.94
N PHE A 84 0.62 -10.17 3.07
CA PHE A 84 1.93 -10.79 2.89
C PHE A 84 3.03 -9.74 2.59
N ASP A 85 2.83 -8.88 1.59
CA ASP A 85 3.80 -7.84 1.21
C ASP A 85 4.05 -6.83 2.35
N GLU A 86 3.06 -6.57 3.19
CA GLU A 86 3.18 -5.63 4.30
C GLU A 86 4.19 -6.12 5.34
N GLN A 87 4.18 -7.42 5.67
CA GLN A 87 5.15 -8.01 6.60
C GLN A 87 6.58 -7.97 6.04
N LEU A 88 6.74 -8.12 4.72
CA LEU A 88 8.04 -8.01 4.06
C LEU A 88 8.68 -6.64 4.27
N HIS A 89 7.88 -5.56 4.17
CA HIS A 89 8.32 -4.19 4.41
C HIS A 89 8.44 -3.85 5.91
N MET A 90 7.56 -4.42 6.74
CA MET A 90 7.65 -4.27 8.20
C MET A 90 8.97 -4.81 8.75
N ARG A 91 9.50 -5.90 8.20
CA ARG A 91 10.83 -6.41 8.57
C ARG A 91 11.90 -5.32 8.37
N THR A 92 12.00 -4.72 7.19
CA THR A 92 12.97 -3.64 6.93
C THR A 92 12.76 -2.44 7.86
N LEU A 93 11.51 -2.05 8.12
CA LEU A 93 11.19 -0.97 9.04
C LEU A 93 11.70 -1.28 10.46
N ARG A 94 11.46 -2.49 10.96
CA ARG A 94 11.92 -2.96 12.28
C ARG A 94 13.43 -3.00 12.36
N ASP A 95 14.11 -3.48 11.33
CA ASP A 95 15.56 -3.51 11.27
C ASP A 95 16.16 -2.09 11.34
N ILE A 96 15.57 -1.11 10.63
CA ILE A 96 16.01 0.29 10.72
C ILE A 96 15.77 0.86 12.12
N ILE A 97 14.64 0.57 12.75
CA ILE A 97 14.31 1.06 14.10
C ILE A 97 15.27 0.46 15.15
N SER A 98 15.61 -0.81 15.04
CA SER A 98 16.48 -1.50 16.00
C SER A 98 17.97 -1.19 15.80
N SER A 99 18.44 -1.12 14.56
CA SER A 99 19.85 -0.89 14.24
C SER A 99 20.24 0.58 14.11
N HIS A 100 19.26 1.48 13.86
CA HIS A 100 19.46 2.87 13.43
C HIS A 100 20.25 2.99 12.11
N ARG A 101 20.23 1.95 11.27
CA ARG A 101 20.98 1.87 10.01
C ARG A 101 20.06 1.53 8.84
N LEU A 102 20.47 1.94 7.65
CA LEU A 102 19.91 1.50 6.38
C LEU A 102 20.64 0.25 5.88
N PHE A 103 19.99 -0.45 4.95
CA PHE A 103 20.56 -1.56 4.17
C PHE A 103 20.87 -2.83 4.97
N GLU A 104 20.26 -3.02 6.13
CA GLU A 104 20.31 -4.30 6.83
C GLU A 104 19.61 -5.38 5.99
N ALA A 105 20.18 -6.59 5.97
CA ALA A 105 19.68 -7.65 5.11
C ALA A 105 18.31 -8.16 5.56
N ASN A 106 17.35 -8.15 4.63
CA ASN A 106 16.00 -8.68 4.84
C ASN A 106 15.91 -10.08 4.20
N PRO A 107 15.68 -11.15 5.00
CA PRO A 107 15.65 -12.53 4.48
C PRO A 107 14.46 -12.85 3.62
N ILE A 108 13.36 -12.11 3.77
CA ILE A 108 12.08 -12.37 3.11
C ILE A 108 11.83 -11.47 1.90
N LEU A 109 12.53 -10.32 1.81
CA LEU A 109 12.48 -9.44 0.64
C LEU A 109 13.81 -8.66 0.49
N GLY A 110 14.82 -9.26 -0.11
CA GLY A 110 16.15 -8.68 -0.24
C GLY A 110 16.22 -7.32 -0.95
N VAL A 111 15.23 -6.97 -1.76
CA VAL A 111 15.15 -5.67 -2.45
C VAL A 111 14.60 -4.56 -1.57
N SER A 112 13.81 -4.86 -0.52
CA SER A 112 13.19 -3.84 0.33
C SER A 112 14.20 -2.93 1.03
N PRO A 113 15.28 -3.43 1.67
CA PRO A 113 16.28 -2.57 2.30
C PRO A 113 16.98 -1.62 1.32
N GLN A 114 17.01 -1.98 0.04
CA GLN A 114 17.69 -1.21 -1.01
C GLN A 114 16.86 -0.03 -1.51
N TYR A 115 15.55 -0.03 -1.23
CA TYR A 115 14.62 1.02 -1.58
C TYR A 115 13.83 1.50 -0.36
N PRO A 116 14.54 2.02 0.68
CA PRO A 116 13.98 2.24 2.02
C PRO A 116 13.14 3.51 2.14
N GLY A 117 12.64 4.09 1.04
CA GLY A 117 11.98 5.39 1.07
C GLY A 117 10.70 5.41 1.93
N LEU A 118 9.89 4.35 1.86
CA LEU A 118 8.67 4.22 2.66
C LEU A 118 9.01 4.05 4.15
N GLU A 119 9.92 3.15 4.43
CA GLU A 119 10.39 2.82 5.77
C GLU A 119 11.07 4.03 6.42
N ALA A 120 11.96 4.72 5.69
CA ALA A 120 12.63 5.92 6.19
C ALA A 120 11.64 7.04 6.53
N LEU A 121 10.61 7.26 5.71
CA LEU A 121 9.54 8.22 6.02
C LEU A 121 8.78 7.80 7.29
N THR A 122 8.52 6.51 7.45
CA THR A 122 7.84 5.97 8.63
C THR A 122 8.69 6.11 9.88
N VAL A 123 9.99 5.82 9.78
CA VAL A 123 10.96 6.05 10.87
C VAL A 123 10.96 7.51 11.33
N LEU A 124 10.94 8.48 10.40
CA LEU A 124 10.89 9.89 10.76
C LEU A 124 9.65 10.25 11.61
N LEU A 125 8.50 9.65 11.29
CA LEU A 125 7.29 9.81 12.10
C LEU A 125 7.39 9.05 13.44
N HIS A 126 7.92 7.82 13.43
CA HIS A 126 8.14 7.05 14.66
C HIS A 126 9.05 7.81 15.65
N GLN A 127 10.09 8.48 15.16
CA GLN A 127 11.01 9.29 15.96
C GLN A 127 10.33 10.45 16.71
N THR A 128 9.12 10.85 16.29
CA THR A 128 8.32 11.84 17.06
C THR A 128 7.67 11.27 18.32
N GLY A 129 7.79 9.97 18.57
CA GLY A 129 7.18 9.22 19.68
C GLY A 129 5.90 8.48 19.32
N LEU A 130 5.52 8.43 18.04
CA LEU A 130 4.38 7.61 17.60
C LEU A 130 4.74 6.12 17.62
N PRO A 131 3.84 5.24 18.07
CA PRO A 131 4.00 3.80 17.88
C PRO A 131 4.22 3.45 16.42
N THR A 132 5.04 2.44 16.15
CA THR A 132 5.44 2.05 14.78
C THR A 132 4.25 1.84 13.86
N MET A 133 3.24 1.09 14.30
CA MET A 133 2.02 0.86 13.53
C MET A 133 1.25 2.14 13.23
N VAL A 134 1.13 3.04 14.20
CA VAL A 134 0.45 4.33 14.01
C VAL A 134 1.20 5.20 13.00
N ALA A 135 2.54 5.22 13.08
CA ALA A 135 3.37 5.95 12.12
C ALA A 135 3.19 5.39 10.69
N ALA A 136 3.21 4.06 10.53
CA ALA A 136 2.97 3.40 9.25
C ALA A 136 1.57 3.70 8.70
N TRP A 137 0.55 3.66 9.54
CA TRP A 137 -0.83 4.04 9.19
C TRP A 137 -0.95 5.47 8.68
N VAL A 138 -0.35 6.41 9.40
CA VAL A 138 -0.35 7.84 9.00
C VAL A 138 0.32 8.01 7.63
N VAL A 139 1.44 7.31 7.38
CA VAL A 139 2.12 7.35 6.08
C VAL A 139 1.21 6.84 4.97
N ILE A 140 0.57 5.68 5.14
CA ILE A 140 -0.37 5.14 4.13
C ILE A 140 -1.48 6.14 3.83
N LEU A 141 -2.12 6.71 4.85
CA LEU A 141 -3.23 7.65 4.65
C LEU A 141 -2.78 8.95 3.98
N LEU A 142 -1.58 9.46 4.29
CA LEU A 142 -1.00 10.64 3.62
C LEU A 142 -0.67 10.34 2.15
N CYS A 143 -0.13 9.16 1.84
CA CYS A 143 0.13 8.72 0.47
C CYS A 143 -1.18 8.59 -0.32
N ARG A 144 -2.23 8.02 0.27
CA ARG A 144 -3.57 7.93 -0.33
C ARG A 144 -4.15 9.31 -0.61
N LEU A 145 -4.06 10.21 0.36
CA LEU A 145 -4.52 11.59 0.21
C LEU A 145 -3.75 12.30 -0.92
N ALA A 146 -2.42 12.14 -0.98
CA ALA A 146 -1.59 12.68 -2.04
C ALA A 146 -2.01 12.13 -3.41
N LEU A 147 -2.17 10.80 -3.55
CA LEU A 147 -2.55 10.15 -4.79
C LEU A 147 -3.85 10.72 -5.38
N VAL A 148 -4.93 10.72 -4.59
CA VAL A 148 -6.24 11.15 -5.09
C VAL A 148 -6.33 12.67 -5.32
N THR A 149 -5.66 13.47 -4.47
CA THR A 149 -5.69 14.93 -4.63
C THR A 149 -4.79 15.41 -5.76
N VAL A 150 -3.62 14.80 -5.97
CA VAL A 150 -2.74 15.11 -7.11
C VAL A 150 -3.40 14.70 -8.42
N LEU A 151 -4.03 13.52 -8.49
CA LEU A 151 -4.75 13.08 -9.68
C LEU A 151 -5.91 14.03 -10.02
N CYS A 152 -6.70 14.39 -9.01
CA CYS A 152 -7.80 15.34 -9.16
C CYS A 152 -7.31 16.68 -9.70
N ASP A 153 -6.27 17.22 -9.11
CA ASP A 153 -5.67 18.50 -9.46
C ASP A 153 -5.05 18.47 -10.87
N ALA A 154 -4.30 17.42 -11.20
CA ALA A 154 -3.70 17.24 -12.52
C ALA A 154 -4.76 17.24 -13.64
N VAL A 155 -5.87 16.53 -13.44
CA VAL A 155 -6.94 16.46 -14.44
C VAL A 155 -7.74 17.76 -14.51
N GLU A 156 -8.01 18.44 -13.39
CA GLU A 156 -8.62 19.76 -13.38
C GLU A 156 -7.78 20.77 -14.17
N GLN A 157 -6.46 20.77 -13.96
CA GLN A 157 -5.53 21.65 -14.67
C GLN A 157 -5.51 21.39 -16.19
N LEU A 158 -5.54 20.12 -16.60
CA LEU A 158 -5.53 19.75 -18.01
C LEU A 158 -6.83 20.05 -18.74
N THR A 159 -7.96 20.04 -18.03
CA THR A 159 -9.30 20.16 -18.62
C THR A 159 -9.93 21.51 -18.40
N GLY A 160 -9.51 22.25 -17.37
CA GLY A 160 -10.16 23.49 -16.91
C GLY A 160 -11.50 23.26 -16.20
N ASP A 161 -11.91 21.99 -15.96
CA ASP A 161 -13.21 21.66 -15.38
C ASP A 161 -13.06 20.97 -14.02
N VAL A 162 -13.67 21.57 -12.99
CA VAL A 162 -13.67 21.07 -11.61
C VAL A 162 -14.22 19.64 -11.48
N ARG A 163 -15.18 19.26 -12.36
CA ARG A 163 -15.81 17.94 -12.34
C ARG A 163 -14.92 16.87 -12.90
N ALA A 164 -14.14 17.20 -13.93
CA ALA A 164 -13.23 16.26 -14.60
C ALA A 164 -12.26 15.62 -13.62
N GLY A 165 -11.67 16.43 -12.71
CA GLY A 165 -10.77 15.92 -11.68
C GLY A 165 -11.43 14.91 -10.75
N GLY A 166 -12.64 15.20 -10.26
CA GLY A 166 -13.38 14.29 -9.41
C GLY A 166 -13.78 12.97 -10.10
N ILE A 167 -14.25 13.06 -11.35
CA ILE A 167 -14.59 11.87 -12.17
C ILE A 167 -13.35 11.04 -12.47
N ALA A 168 -12.20 11.66 -12.72
CA ALA A 168 -10.94 10.93 -12.92
C ALA A 168 -10.55 10.11 -11.68
N VAL A 169 -10.70 10.67 -10.48
CA VAL A 169 -10.46 9.91 -9.23
C VAL A 169 -11.42 8.74 -9.10
N ALA A 170 -12.71 8.92 -9.40
CA ALA A 170 -13.68 7.83 -9.38
C ALA A 170 -13.34 6.75 -10.44
N ALA A 171 -12.87 7.15 -11.63
CA ALA A 171 -12.41 6.21 -12.65
C ALA A 171 -11.14 5.47 -12.24
N TYR A 172 -10.22 6.15 -11.53
CA TYR A 172 -9.04 5.48 -10.97
C TYR A 172 -9.41 4.49 -9.87
N ALA A 173 -10.42 4.81 -9.06
CA ALA A 173 -10.90 3.93 -8.00
C ALA A 173 -11.45 2.58 -8.51
N VAL A 174 -11.80 2.49 -9.80
CA VAL A 174 -12.21 1.24 -10.46
C VAL A 174 -11.01 0.29 -10.71
N SER A 175 -9.77 0.75 -10.58
CA SER A 175 -8.57 -0.08 -10.68
C SER A 175 -8.58 -1.21 -9.66
N PRO A 176 -8.22 -2.45 -10.04
CA PRO A 176 -8.11 -3.56 -9.09
C PRO A 176 -7.20 -3.26 -7.90
N GLN A 177 -6.14 -2.52 -8.13
CA GLN A 177 -5.14 -2.22 -7.09
C GLN A 177 -5.52 -1.02 -6.19
N PHE A 178 -6.65 -0.34 -6.48
CA PHE A 178 -7.02 0.85 -5.73
C PHE A 178 -7.33 0.58 -4.26
N VAL A 179 -8.14 -0.42 -3.95
CA VAL A 179 -8.49 -0.76 -2.56
C VAL A 179 -7.41 -1.58 -1.89
N PHE A 180 -6.87 -2.57 -2.60
CA PHE A 180 -5.91 -3.53 -2.07
C PHE A 180 -4.48 -2.95 -2.04
N PHE A 181 -3.74 -3.05 -3.14
CA PHE A 181 -2.31 -2.82 -3.17
C PHE A 181 -1.90 -1.36 -2.84
N ASN A 182 -2.67 -0.38 -3.34
CA ASN A 182 -2.38 1.02 -3.03
C ASN A 182 -2.78 1.44 -1.60
N SER A 183 -3.35 0.53 -0.79
CA SER A 183 -3.61 0.76 0.63
C SER A 183 -2.64 0.00 1.53
N GLN A 184 -1.80 -0.87 0.99
CA GLN A 184 -0.83 -1.65 1.76
C GLN A 184 0.38 -0.82 2.19
N PHE A 185 1.04 -1.27 3.25
CA PHE A 185 2.36 -0.79 3.64
C PHE A 185 3.40 -1.39 2.69
N SER A 186 3.51 -0.78 1.50
CA SER A 186 4.44 -1.20 0.45
C SER A 186 5.05 0.02 -0.24
N TYR A 187 6.23 -0.12 -0.77
CA TYR A 187 6.98 0.99 -1.39
C TYR A 187 6.22 1.67 -2.56
N GLN A 188 5.36 0.93 -3.29
CA GLN A 188 4.55 1.51 -4.37
C GLN A 188 3.54 2.53 -3.84
N THR A 189 3.02 2.35 -2.63
CA THR A 189 2.06 3.25 -1.99
C THR A 189 2.60 4.67 -1.85
N LEU A 190 3.90 4.84 -1.59
CA LEU A 190 4.57 6.14 -1.58
C LEU A 190 5.04 6.55 -2.98
N ALA A 191 5.67 5.66 -3.74
CA ALA A 191 6.30 6.00 -5.01
C ALA A 191 5.30 6.49 -6.07
N LEU A 192 4.09 5.92 -6.12
CA LEU A 192 3.09 6.24 -7.14
C LEU A 192 2.57 7.70 -7.05
N PRO A 193 2.14 8.22 -5.89
CA PRO A 193 1.76 9.63 -5.76
C PRO A 193 2.92 10.59 -6.03
N LEU A 194 4.16 10.23 -5.69
CA LEU A 194 5.34 11.04 -5.99
C LEU A 194 5.61 11.10 -7.50
N ALA A 195 5.52 9.97 -8.21
CA ALA A 195 5.65 9.91 -9.66
C ALA A 195 4.59 10.76 -10.37
N LEU A 196 3.34 10.63 -9.94
CA LEU A 196 2.23 11.43 -10.46
C LEU A 196 2.43 12.93 -10.19
N ALA A 197 2.94 13.29 -9.01
CA ALA A 197 3.25 14.67 -8.67
C ALA A 197 4.38 15.24 -9.54
N ALA A 198 5.45 14.47 -9.78
CA ALA A 198 6.54 14.86 -10.67
C ALA A 198 6.02 15.15 -12.10
N VAL A 199 5.22 14.24 -12.65
CA VAL A 199 4.59 14.41 -13.98
C VAL A 199 3.69 15.65 -14.00
N SER A 200 2.91 15.88 -12.95
CA SER A 200 2.01 17.05 -12.85
C SER A 200 2.77 18.37 -12.73
N LEU A 201 3.87 18.40 -11.95
CA LEU A 201 4.75 19.56 -11.82
C LEU A 201 5.43 19.89 -13.15
N LEU A 202 5.92 18.89 -13.90
CA LEU A 202 6.49 19.07 -15.23
C LEU A 202 5.43 19.55 -16.24
N ALA A 203 4.19 19.03 -16.14
CA ALA A 203 3.10 19.50 -16.99
C ALA A 203 2.79 20.99 -16.75
N ARG A 204 2.83 21.47 -15.51
CA ARG A 204 2.67 22.89 -15.16
C ARG A 204 3.87 23.72 -15.58
N ALA A 205 5.09 23.22 -15.39
CA ALA A 205 6.31 23.91 -15.78
C ALA A 205 6.36 24.23 -17.29
N ARG A 206 5.64 23.45 -18.13
CA ARG A 206 5.57 23.69 -19.58
C ARG A 206 4.95 25.03 -19.95
N THR A 207 4.05 25.56 -19.15
CA THR A 207 3.28 26.79 -19.42
C THR A 207 3.55 27.90 -18.40
N SER A 208 4.38 27.64 -17.38
CA SER A 208 4.70 28.62 -16.34
C SER A 208 5.76 29.62 -16.81
N ASP A 209 5.61 30.85 -16.39
CA ASP A 209 6.62 31.91 -16.56
C ASP A 209 7.83 31.70 -15.64
N TYR A 210 7.63 30.97 -14.52
CA TYR A 210 8.65 30.66 -13.51
C TYR A 210 8.86 29.14 -13.33
N PRO A 211 9.33 28.44 -14.38
CA PRO A 211 9.39 26.98 -14.37
C PRO A 211 10.38 26.39 -13.36
N VAL A 212 11.42 27.13 -12.93
CA VAL A 212 12.52 26.62 -12.10
C VAL A 212 12.02 26.01 -10.79
N ARG A 213 11.06 26.66 -10.12
CA ARG A 213 10.52 26.15 -8.87
C ARG A 213 9.79 24.82 -9.05
N LEU A 214 9.00 24.73 -10.11
CA LEU A 214 8.26 23.50 -10.45
C LEU A 214 9.21 22.38 -10.84
N PHE A 215 10.32 22.69 -11.53
CA PHE A 215 11.39 21.73 -11.80
C PHE A 215 12.08 21.23 -10.55
N LEU A 216 12.38 22.11 -9.58
CA LEU A 216 12.95 21.70 -8.30
C LEU A 216 12.02 20.74 -7.57
N GLY A 217 10.72 21.05 -7.49
CA GLY A 217 9.74 20.15 -6.90
C GLY A 217 9.63 18.81 -7.63
N ALA A 218 9.64 18.84 -8.98
CA ALA A 218 9.64 17.62 -9.78
C ALA A 218 10.91 16.79 -9.53
N THR A 219 12.08 17.43 -9.43
CA THR A 219 13.35 16.76 -9.09
C THR A 219 13.28 16.08 -7.73
N VAL A 220 12.78 16.79 -6.68
CA VAL A 220 12.61 16.21 -5.34
C VAL A 220 11.68 14.99 -5.40
N CYS A 221 10.56 15.07 -6.11
CA CYS A 221 9.66 13.94 -6.28
C CYS A 221 10.31 12.78 -7.04
N LEU A 222 11.05 13.03 -8.13
CA LEU A 222 11.73 11.98 -8.92
C LEU A 222 12.85 11.30 -8.11
N CYS A 223 13.63 12.06 -7.35
CA CYS A 223 14.61 11.47 -6.41
C CYS A 223 13.92 10.65 -5.33
N GLY A 224 12.79 11.16 -4.78
CA GLY A 224 11.97 10.39 -3.83
C GLY A 224 11.47 9.07 -4.40
N VAL A 225 11.02 9.05 -5.66
CA VAL A 225 10.61 7.80 -6.36
C VAL A 225 11.79 6.85 -6.51
N ALA A 226 12.98 7.36 -6.90
CA ALA A 226 14.16 6.55 -7.16
C ALA A 226 14.62 5.78 -5.91
N VAL A 227 14.58 6.41 -4.74
CA VAL A 227 14.97 5.78 -3.46
C VAL A 227 13.87 4.93 -2.84
N THR A 228 12.65 4.98 -3.39
CA THR A 228 11.48 4.29 -2.83
C THR A 228 11.12 3.02 -3.59
N HIS A 229 11.08 3.04 -4.94
CA HIS A 229 10.61 1.89 -5.71
C HIS A 229 11.22 1.83 -7.10
N HIS A 230 11.99 0.78 -7.37
CA HIS A 230 12.67 0.58 -8.65
C HIS A 230 11.71 0.53 -9.85
N VAL A 231 10.64 -0.26 -9.79
CA VAL A 231 9.68 -0.41 -10.91
C VAL A 231 9.02 0.93 -11.23
N THR A 232 8.50 1.64 -10.23
CA THR A 232 7.88 2.96 -10.43
C THR A 232 8.89 3.97 -11.00
N SER A 233 10.14 3.92 -10.57
CA SER A 233 11.21 4.79 -11.04
C SER A 233 11.49 4.58 -12.53
N PHE A 234 11.71 3.34 -12.96
CA PHE A 234 11.95 3.01 -14.36
C PHE A 234 10.72 3.27 -15.25
N LEU A 235 9.51 2.94 -14.79
CA LEU A 235 8.28 3.24 -15.53
C LEU A 235 8.05 4.74 -15.67
N THR A 236 8.36 5.54 -14.63
CA THR A 236 8.28 7.01 -14.70
C THR A 236 9.29 7.58 -15.68
N ALA A 237 10.53 7.10 -15.66
CA ALA A 237 11.57 7.49 -16.62
C ALA A 237 11.15 7.15 -18.06
N THR A 238 10.67 5.93 -18.29
CA THR A 238 10.15 5.49 -19.60
C THR A 238 9.00 6.37 -20.09
N PHE A 239 8.02 6.65 -19.21
CA PHE A 239 6.91 7.52 -19.56
C PHE A 239 7.38 8.93 -19.95
N LEU A 240 8.33 9.52 -19.20
CA LEU A 240 8.87 10.84 -19.50
C LEU A 240 9.69 10.86 -20.79
N ILE A 241 10.42 9.79 -21.11
CA ILE A 241 11.11 9.62 -22.41
C ILE A 241 10.07 9.59 -23.54
N LEU A 242 9.05 8.74 -23.43
CA LEU A 242 7.98 8.65 -24.44
C LEU A 242 7.25 9.98 -24.59
N TRP A 243 6.99 10.69 -23.49
CA TRP A 243 6.39 12.02 -23.56
C TRP A 243 7.30 13.03 -24.27
N THR A 244 8.62 12.98 -24.02
CA THR A 244 9.60 13.84 -24.72
C THR A 244 9.61 13.58 -26.22
N LEU A 245 9.44 12.33 -26.66
CA LEU A 245 9.41 11.96 -28.08
C LEU A 245 8.18 12.52 -28.81
N VAL A 246 7.03 12.59 -28.14
CA VAL A 246 5.77 13.06 -28.73
C VAL A 246 5.51 14.55 -28.49
N GLU A 247 6.29 15.22 -27.65
CA GLU A 247 6.17 16.66 -27.38
C GLU A 247 6.99 17.48 -28.38
N THR A 248 6.60 18.73 -28.61
CA THR A 248 7.20 19.61 -29.61
C THR A 248 7.59 20.98 -29.05
N GLY A 249 8.47 21.72 -29.75
CA GLY A 249 8.87 23.08 -29.40
C GLY A 249 9.60 23.17 -28.04
N GLN A 250 9.53 24.33 -27.39
CA GLN A 250 10.17 24.55 -26.08
C GLN A 250 9.63 23.65 -24.99
N SER A 251 8.38 23.21 -25.05
CA SER A 251 7.79 22.27 -24.12
C SER A 251 8.54 20.94 -24.09
N ARG A 252 9.09 20.51 -25.24
CA ARG A 252 9.92 19.29 -25.35
C ARG A 252 11.16 19.37 -24.47
N LEU A 253 11.90 20.49 -24.50
CA LEU A 253 13.09 20.67 -23.65
C LEU A 253 12.76 20.61 -22.15
N ARG A 254 11.58 21.13 -21.79
CA ARG A 254 11.12 21.13 -20.39
C ARG A 254 10.76 19.72 -19.93
N VAL A 255 10.15 18.89 -20.77
CA VAL A 255 9.87 17.48 -20.45
C VAL A 255 11.17 16.66 -20.47
N LEU A 256 12.08 16.94 -21.43
CA LEU A 256 13.40 16.29 -21.51
C LEU A 256 14.20 16.47 -20.21
N TYR A 257 14.17 17.66 -19.62
CA TYR A 257 14.78 17.88 -18.30
C TYR A 257 14.26 16.87 -17.28
N GLY A 258 12.94 16.71 -17.18
CA GLY A 258 12.32 15.73 -16.27
C GLY A 258 12.74 14.29 -16.60
N ALA A 259 12.80 13.92 -17.89
CA ALA A 259 13.24 12.60 -18.32
C ALA A 259 14.72 12.34 -17.94
N LEU A 260 15.59 13.33 -18.16
CA LEU A 260 17.01 13.21 -17.78
C LEU A 260 17.18 13.07 -16.27
N VAL A 261 16.45 13.85 -15.45
CA VAL A 261 16.49 13.72 -14.00
C VAL A 261 15.96 12.37 -13.56
N ALA A 262 14.85 11.88 -14.13
CA ALA A 262 14.29 10.58 -13.80
C ALA A 262 15.26 9.43 -14.12
N VAL A 263 15.86 9.46 -15.30
CA VAL A 263 16.87 8.46 -15.71
C VAL A 263 18.11 8.56 -14.82
N ALA A 264 18.63 9.78 -14.61
CA ALA A 264 19.84 9.97 -13.80
C ALA A 264 19.64 9.52 -12.34
N SER A 265 18.51 9.87 -11.70
CA SER A 265 18.22 9.46 -10.33
C SER A 265 18.00 7.95 -10.22
N ALA A 266 17.26 7.35 -11.16
CA ALA A 266 17.02 5.90 -11.21
C ALA A 266 18.33 5.12 -11.39
N LEU A 267 19.17 5.53 -12.35
CA LEU A 267 20.46 4.88 -12.62
C LEU A 267 21.46 5.10 -11.49
N ALA A 268 21.55 6.32 -10.93
CA ALA A 268 22.45 6.62 -9.83
C ALA A 268 22.14 5.73 -8.61
N TRP A 269 20.83 5.59 -8.27
CA TRP A 269 20.43 4.72 -7.17
C TRP A 269 20.63 3.24 -7.50
N ALA A 270 20.30 2.81 -8.73
CA ALA A 270 20.53 1.45 -9.21
C ALA A 270 22.02 1.06 -9.22
N MET A 271 22.94 1.99 -9.54
CA MET A 271 24.38 1.73 -9.51
C MET A 271 24.91 1.50 -8.08
N VAL A 272 24.34 2.16 -7.09
CA VAL A 272 24.67 1.91 -5.68
C VAL A 272 24.27 0.49 -5.26
N GLN A 273 23.25 -0.08 -5.91
CA GLN A 273 22.64 -1.37 -5.57
C GLN A 273 22.84 -2.45 -6.66
N TRP A 274 23.83 -2.27 -7.53
CA TRP A 274 23.96 -3.05 -8.77
C TRP A 274 24.04 -4.57 -8.56
N SER A 275 24.80 -5.03 -7.56
CA SER A 275 24.98 -6.46 -7.29
C SER A 275 23.66 -7.18 -6.97
N LEU A 276 22.77 -6.52 -6.22
CA LEU A 276 21.46 -7.07 -5.85
C LEU A 276 20.45 -7.01 -6.99
N LEU A 277 20.53 -5.98 -7.85
CA LEU A 277 19.63 -5.86 -8.99
C LEU A 277 19.87 -6.96 -10.03
N GLN A 278 21.10 -7.38 -10.24
CA GLN A 278 21.41 -8.51 -11.11
C GLN A 278 20.77 -9.81 -10.60
N ASP A 279 20.89 -10.09 -9.30
CA ASP A 279 20.32 -11.30 -8.69
C ASP A 279 18.77 -11.28 -8.66
N TYR A 280 18.16 -10.09 -8.64
CA TYR A 280 16.71 -9.94 -8.61
C TYR A 280 16.07 -9.97 -10.00
N PHE A 281 16.65 -9.27 -10.99
CA PHE A 281 16.08 -9.18 -12.33
C PHE A 281 16.43 -10.36 -13.23
N GLY A 282 17.60 -11.01 -13.04
CA GLY A 282 18.01 -12.16 -13.82
C GLY A 282 16.92 -13.24 -13.88
N PRO A 283 16.49 -13.78 -12.74
CA PRO A 283 15.45 -14.82 -12.70
C PRO A 283 14.08 -14.38 -13.27
N ILE A 284 13.71 -13.09 -13.13
CA ILE A 284 12.45 -12.56 -13.67
C ILE A 284 12.47 -12.58 -15.19
N PHE A 285 13.58 -12.20 -15.83
CA PHE A 285 13.71 -12.25 -17.29
C PHE A 285 13.76 -13.67 -17.83
N ASP A 286 14.48 -14.58 -17.16
CA ASP A 286 14.56 -15.99 -17.51
C ASP A 286 13.21 -16.67 -17.36
N ASP A 287 12.46 -16.35 -16.32
CA ASP A 287 11.12 -16.83 -16.05
C ASP A 287 10.09 -16.34 -17.09
N ILE A 288 10.10 -15.07 -17.47
CA ILE A 288 9.23 -14.53 -18.53
C ILE A 288 9.51 -15.23 -19.85
N ALA A 289 10.79 -15.43 -20.20
CA ALA A 289 11.20 -16.11 -21.44
C ALA A 289 10.76 -17.60 -21.45
N SER A 290 10.91 -18.31 -20.34
CA SER A 290 10.55 -19.73 -20.22
C SER A 290 9.03 -19.97 -20.25
N GLN A 291 8.23 -19.04 -19.78
CA GLN A 291 6.77 -19.18 -19.67
C GLN A 291 5.98 -18.74 -20.89
N LEU A 292 6.59 -17.98 -21.80
CA LEU A 292 5.99 -17.76 -23.11
C LEU A 292 5.88 -19.06 -23.93
N GLY A 293 6.57 -20.14 -23.50
CA GLY A 293 6.55 -21.45 -24.14
C GLY A 293 5.76 -22.57 -23.43
N GLY A 294 5.27 -22.36 -22.20
CA GLY A 294 4.68 -23.42 -21.37
C GLY A 294 3.16 -23.33 -21.20
N GLY A 295 2.44 -24.31 -21.67
CA GLY A 295 1.00 -24.33 -21.91
C GLY A 295 0.09 -24.70 -20.74
N MET A 296 0.33 -24.36 -19.47
CA MET A 296 -0.65 -24.58 -18.41
C MET A 296 -1.65 -23.40 -18.34
N ARG A 297 -2.93 -23.66 -18.58
CA ARG A 297 -4.02 -22.69 -18.42
C ARG A 297 -4.47 -22.65 -16.96
N ARG A 298 -4.47 -21.48 -16.34
CA ARG A 298 -5.13 -21.26 -15.06
C ARG A 298 -6.64 -21.42 -15.26
N LYS A 299 -7.31 -22.17 -14.38
CA LYS A 299 -8.76 -22.22 -14.40
C LYS A 299 -9.30 -20.87 -13.86
N PRO A 300 -10.05 -20.12 -14.65
CA PRO A 300 -10.64 -18.88 -14.17
C PRO A 300 -11.65 -19.18 -13.06
N PHE A 301 -11.70 -18.31 -12.04
CA PHE A 301 -12.62 -18.39 -10.90
C PHE A 301 -12.40 -19.54 -9.91
N GLU A 302 -11.30 -20.24 -9.97
CA GLU A 302 -10.85 -21.18 -8.93
C GLU A 302 -9.63 -20.57 -8.21
N ASP A 303 -9.55 -20.76 -6.89
CA ASP A 303 -8.37 -20.41 -6.10
C ASP A 303 -7.26 -21.49 -6.25
N ALA A 304 -6.15 -21.31 -5.54
CA ALA A 304 -5.04 -22.26 -5.60
C ALA A 304 -5.40 -23.62 -4.99
N ALA A 305 -6.35 -23.67 -4.04
CA ALA A 305 -6.88 -24.89 -3.44
C ALA A 305 -7.98 -25.56 -4.29
N GLY A 306 -8.34 -25.00 -5.46
CA GLY A 306 -9.37 -25.51 -6.35
C GLY A 306 -10.81 -25.13 -5.96
N SER A 307 -10.99 -24.27 -4.94
CA SER A 307 -12.30 -23.78 -4.53
C SER A 307 -12.81 -22.73 -5.51
N ALA A 308 -14.08 -22.86 -5.88
CA ALA A 308 -14.68 -22.00 -6.89
C ALA A 308 -15.32 -20.76 -6.25
N SER A 309 -15.02 -19.56 -6.78
CA SER A 309 -15.64 -18.31 -6.34
C SER A 309 -17.17 -18.36 -6.42
N PRO A 310 -17.91 -17.67 -5.52
CA PRO A 310 -19.36 -17.58 -5.56
C PRO A 310 -19.90 -17.06 -6.91
N LEU A 311 -21.09 -17.53 -7.33
CA LEU A 311 -21.66 -17.16 -8.64
C LEU A 311 -21.81 -15.64 -8.82
N TRP A 312 -22.24 -14.92 -7.79
CA TRP A 312 -22.42 -13.48 -7.86
C TRP A 312 -21.09 -12.74 -8.10
N GLU A 313 -19.98 -13.22 -7.55
CA GLU A 313 -18.64 -12.68 -7.81
C GLU A 313 -18.21 -12.91 -9.25
N ARG A 314 -18.41 -14.12 -9.77
CA ARG A 314 -18.09 -14.45 -11.18
C ARG A 314 -18.87 -13.55 -12.14
N LEU A 315 -20.15 -13.31 -11.88
CA LEU A 315 -20.97 -12.40 -12.69
C LEU A 315 -20.46 -10.96 -12.62
N LEU A 316 -20.03 -10.51 -11.44
CA LEU A 316 -19.49 -9.17 -11.24
C LEU A 316 -18.14 -9.00 -11.92
N LEU A 317 -17.26 -10.01 -11.86
CA LEU A 317 -15.98 -10.01 -12.57
C LEU A 317 -16.16 -10.02 -14.09
N LEU A 318 -17.12 -10.79 -14.60
CA LEU A 318 -17.46 -10.79 -16.02
C LEU A 318 -17.99 -9.41 -16.45
N TYR A 319 -18.91 -8.83 -15.67
CA TYR A 319 -19.39 -7.46 -15.91
C TYR A 319 -18.23 -6.46 -15.94
N TYR A 320 -17.31 -6.53 -14.97
CA TYR A 320 -16.12 -5.67 -14.93
C TYR A 320 -15.29 -5.77 -16.21
N ALA A 321 -14.98 -6.98 -16.65
CA ALA A 321 -14.18 -7.21 -17.83
C ALA A 321 -14.83 -6.66 -19.10
N LEU A 322 -16.14 -6.91 -19.27
CA LEU A 322 -16.92 -6.42 -20.41
C LEU A 322 -17.06 -4.88 -20.37
N ALA A 323 -17.38 -4.32 -19.19
CA ALA A 323 -17.55 -2.88 -19.03
C ALA A 323 -16.26 -2.10 -19.25
N LEU A 324 -15.11 -2.59 -18.71
CA LEU A 324 -13.80 -1.99 -18.93
C LEU A 324 -13.43 -2.03 -20.42
N THR A 325 -13.58 -3.17 -21.07
CA THR A 325 -13.28 -3.33 -22.49
C THR A 325 -14.17 -2.43 -23.36
N ALA A 326 -15.48 -2.38 -23.07
CA ALA A 326 -16.41 -1.53 -23.79
C ALA A 326 -16.10 -0.03 -23.60
N LEU A 327 -15.72 0.37 -22.38
CA LEU A 327 -15.37 1.76 -22.10
C LEU A 327 -14.06 2.16 -22.79
N VAL A 328 -13.04 1.30 -22.80
CA VAL A 328 -11.79 1.52 -23.54
C VAL A 328 -12.06 1.62 -25.04
N ALA A 329 -12.88 0.72 -25.60
CA ALA A 329 -13.27 0.76 -26.99
C ALA A 329 -14.03 2.06 -27.33
N ALA A 330 -14.96 2.49 -26.48
CA ALA A 330 -15.69 3.74 -26.66
C ALA A 330 -14.76 4.96 -26.63
N LEU A 331 -13.78 5.00 -25.73
CA LEU A 331 -12.75 6.04 -25.69
C LEU A 331 -11.91 6.06 -26.97
N ALA A 332 -11.52 4.90 -27.48
CA ALA A 332 -10.78 4.77 -28.74
C ALA A 332 -11.60 5.27 -29.93
N VAL A 333 -12.81 4.76 -30.11
CA VAL A 333 -13.73 5.19 -31.19
C VAL A 333 -13.95 6.70 -31.15
N TYR A 334 -14.18 7.26 -29.98
CA TYR A 334 -14.37 8.70 -29.83
C TYR A 334 -13.12 9.50 -30.18
N ALA A 335 -11.94 9.07 -29.70
CA ALA A 335 -10.69 9.73 -30.02
C ALA A 335 -10.41 9.68 -31.53
N PHE A 336 -10.49 8.51 -32.14
CA PHE A 336 -10.23 8.33 -33.58
C PHE A 336 -11.25 9.08 -34.45
N SER A 337 -12.54 9.08 -34.11
CA SER A 337 -13.55 9.82 -34.86
C SER A 337 -13.31 11.34 -34.84
N ARG A 338 -12.78 11.86 -33.73
CA ARG A 338 -12.41 13.27 -33.62
C ARG A 338 -11.10 13.60 -34.34
N TRP A 339 -10.12 12.72 -34.24
CA TRP A 339 -8.83 12.91 -34.94
C TRP A 339 -9.01 12.79 -36.41
N GLY A 340 -9.73 11.80 -36.91
CA GLY A 340 -10.04 11.64 -38.32
C GLY A 340 -10.67 12.91 -38.91
N ARG A 341 -11.70 13.47 -38.24
CA ARG A 341 -12.32 14.74 -38.69
C ARG A 341 -11.40 15.95 -38.63
N ARG A 342 -10.39 15.98 -37.76
CA ARG A 342 -9.48 17.10 -37.60
C ARG A 342 -8.20 16.94 -38.43
N ILE A 343 -7.77 15.69 -38.66
CA ILE A 343 -6.59 15.41 -39.53
C ILE A 343 -6.95 15.60 -41.01
N LEU A 344 -8.19 15.25 -41.41
CA LEU A 344 -8.71 15.42 -42.75
C LEU A 344 -9.28 16.82 -43.01
N GLY A 345 -9.41 17.64 -41.95
CA GLY A 345 -9.86 19.03 -42.09
C GLY A 345 -8.77 20.02 -42.43
N PRO A 346 -9.13 21.31 -42.64
CA PRO A 346 -8.18 22.37 -42.95
C PRO A 346 -7.05 22.47 -41.91
N PRO A 347 -5.82 22.86 -42.33
CA PRO A 347 -4.63 22.93 -41.46
C PRO A 347 -4.82 23.76 -40.17
N GLU A 348 -5.67 24.78 -40.26
CA GLU A 348 -6.01 25.70 -39.12
C GLU A 348 -6.75 25.04 -37.98
N HIS A 349 -7.35 23.87 -38.18
CA HIS A 349 -8.11 23.10 -37.18
C HIS A 349 -7.36 21.88 -36.65
N ARG A 350 -6.10 21.67 -37.03
CA ARG A 350 -5.28 20.54 -36.58
C ARG A 350 -4.96 20.69 -35.10
N PRO A 351 -5.24 19.66 -34.28
CA PRO A 351 -4.93 19.75 -32.85
C PRO A 351 -3.41 19.76 -32.66
N GLN A 352 -2.90 20.82 -32.05
CA GLN A 352 -1.45 21.00 -31.79
C GLN A 352 -0.83 19.87 -30.95
N ARG A 353 -1.65 18.98 -30.32
CA ARG A 353 -1.21 17.98 -29.34
C ARG A 353 -1.93 16.62 -29.52
N TRP A 354 -2.02 16.14 -30.76
CA TRP A 354 -2.62 14.83 -31.01
C TRP A 354 -1.71 13.65 -30.61
N LEU A 355 -0.39 13.78 -30.78
CA LEU A 355 0.60 12.75 -30.45
C LEU A 355 0.59 12.36 -28.95
N PRO A 356 0.65 13.29 -27.97
CA PRO A 356 0.51 12.94 -26.57
C PRO A 356 -0.81 12.23 -26.24
N SER A 357 -1.90 12.64 -26.89
CA SER A 357 -3.20 11.99 -26.69
C SER A 357 -3.23 10.57 -27.27
N LEU A 358 -2.56 10.35 -28.40
CA LEU A 358 -2.40 9.02 -29.01
C LEU A 358 -1.57 8.11 -28.09
N MET A 359 -0.45 8.62 -27.56
CA MET A 359 0.39 7.89 -26.59
C MET A 359 -0.43 7.43 -25.37
N LEU A 360 -1.20 8.33 -24.76
CA LEU A 360 -2.04 7.97 -23.63
C LEU A 360 -3.10 6.92 -23.99
N LEU A 361 -3.73 7.04 -25.18
CA LEU A 361 -4.69 6.06 -25.65
C LEU A 361 -4.04 4.70 -25.90
N SER A 362 -2.83 4.67 -26.49
CA SER A 362 -2.09 3.42 -26.71
C SER A 362 -1.79 2.69 -25.41
N LEU A 363 -1.42 3.42 -24.35
CA LEU A 363 -1.24 2.84 -23.01
C LEU A 363 -2.55 2.27 -22.46
N VAL A 364 -3.67 2.98 -22.62
CA VAL A 364 -5.00 2.52 -22.15
C VAL A 364 -5.48 1.29 -22.92
N MET A 365 -5.14 1.16 -24.20
CA MET A 365 -5.48 -0.03 -25.01
C MET A 365 -4.79 -1.31 -24.53
N LEU A 366 -3.74 -1.21 -23.70
CA LEU A 366 -3.12 -2.37 -23.06
C LEU A 366 -4.01 -2.99 -21.96
N LEU A 367 -4.94 -2.21 -21.34
CA LEU A 367 -5.77 -2.73 -20.26
C LEU A 367 -6.60 -3.97 -20.64
N PRO A 368 -7.41 -3.97 -21.73
CA PRO A 368 -8.14 -5.18 -22.12
C PRO A 368 -7.23 -6.32 -22.56
N VAL A 369 -6.07 -6.02 -23.15
CA VAL A 369 -5.09 -7.04 -23.56
C VAL A 369 -4.50 -7.74 -22.35
N LEU A 370 -4.04 -6.99 -21.35
CA LEU A 370 -3.48 -7.54 -20.12
C LEU A 370 -4.56 -8.20 -19.26
N LEU A 371 -5.79 -7.70 -19.27
CA LEU A 371 -6.92 -8.36 -18.61
C LEU A 371 -7.20 -9.73 -19.24
N ALA A 372 -7.17 -9.84 -20.55
CA ALA A 372 -7.29 -11.12 -21.26
C ALA A 372 -6.11 -12.05 -20.96
N ALA A 373 -4.91 -11.51 -20.76
CA ALA A 373 -3.73 -12.28 -20.40
C ALA A 373 -3.82 -12.98 -19.03
N ARG A 374 -4.77 -12.59 -18.15
CA ARG A 374 -4.99 -13.29 -16.85
C ARG A 374 -5.33 -14.78 -16.97
N VAL A 375 -5.74 -15.25 -18.12
CA VAL A 375 -5.96 -16.69 -18.37
C VAL A 375 -4.65 -17.50 -18.46
N VAL A 376 -3.51 -16.80 -18.57
CA VAL A 376 -2.16 -17.38 -18.55
C VAL A 376 -1.62 -17.31 -17.10
N PRO A 377 -0.89 -18.32 -16.61
CA PRO A 377 -0.49 -18.41 -15.20
C PRO A 377 0.10 -17.14 -14.57
N LYS A 378 1.07 -16.49 -15.21
CA LYS A 378 1.66 -15.22 -14.70
C LYS A 378 1.00 -13.95 -15.26
N GLY A 379 0.10 -14.08 -16.21
CA GLY A 379 -0.61 -12.93 -16.79
C GLY A 379 -1.46 -12.17 -15.76
N GLY A 380 -1.95 -12.87 -14.72
CA GLY A 380 -2.64 -12.27 -13.60
C GLY A 380 -1.77 -11.26 -12.85
N GLU A 381 -0.57 -11.65 -12.47
CA GLU A 381 0.38 -10.80 -11.75
C GLU A 381 0.81 -9.58 -12.60
N ILE A 382 1.09 -9.80 -13.89
CA ILE A 382 1.44 -8.71 -14.82
C ILE A 382 0.31 -7.69 -14.92
N PHE A 383 -0.95 -8.15 -15.06
CA PHE A 383 -2.10 -7.25 -15.08
C PHE A 383 -2.23 -6.49 -13.77
N ASP A 384 -2.16 -7.18 -12.65
CA ASP A 384 -2.35 -6.60 -11.33
C ASP A 384 -1.29 -5.51 -11.06
N ARG A 385 -0.02 -5.79 -11.25
CA ARG A 385 1.07 -4.82 -11.08
C ARG A 385 0.98 -3.65 -12.07
N SER A 386 0.63 -3.92 -13.34
CA SER A 386 0.52 -2.89 -14.38
C SER A 386 -0.71 -2.00 -14.21
N SER A 387 -1.80 -2.51 -13.62
CA SER A 387 -3.07 -1.80 -13.52
C SER A 387 -2.96 -0.49 -12.73
N SER A 388 -2.18 -0.44 -11.65
CA SER A 388 -1.93 0.79 -10.88
C SER A 388 -1.42 1.94 -11.76
N PHE A 389 -0.60 1.64 -12.76
CA PHE A 389 -0.02 2.64 -13.67
C PHE A 389 -0.93 2.93 -14.86
N LEU A 390 -1.51 1.92 -15.48
CA LEU A 390 -2.34 2.07 -16.69
C LEU A 390 -3.70 2.73 -16.40
N PHE A 391 -4.21 2.60 -15.17
CA PHE A 391 -5.40 3.32 -14.76
C PHE A 391 -5.19 4.83 -14.55
N LEU A 392 -3.96 5.34 -14.45
CA LEU A 392 -3.68 6.78 -14.44
C LEU A 392 -4.05 7.44 -15.78
N PRO A 393 -3.47 7.04 -16.96
CA PRO A 393 -3.89 7.57 -18.25
C PRO A 393 -5.37 7.25 -18.56
N PHE A 394 -5.89 6.09 -18.16
CA PHE A 394 -7.31 5.76 -18.30
C PHE A 394 -8.19 6.77 -17.57
N SER A 395 -7.93 7.05 -16.30
CA SER A 395 -8.69 7.99 -15.48
C SER A 395 -8.63 9.42 -16.03
N LEU A 396 -7.47 9.83 -16.55
CA LEU A 396 -7.29 11.12 -17.22
C LEU A 396 -8.17 11.24 -18.47
N LEU A 397 -8.20 10.19 -19.32
CA LEU A 397 -9.05 10.18 -20.51
C LEU A 397 -10.54 10.13 -20.15
N VAL A 398 -10.93 9.30 -19.18
CA VAL A 398 -12.32 9.25 -18.69
C VAL A 398 -12.74 10.59 -18.11
N GLY A 399 -11.95 11.21 -17.23
CA GLY A 399 -12.23 12.53 -16.68
C GLY A 399 -12.40 13.61 -17.75
N ARG A 400 -11.53 13.60 -18.75
CA ARG A 400 -11.57 14.57 -19.86
C ARG A 400 -12.79 14.40 -20.77
N TYR A 401 -13.18 13.15 -21.05
CA TYR A 401 -14.22 12.86 -22.01
C TYR A 401 -15.59 12.71 -21.40
N ALA A 402 -15.70 12.14 -20.18
CA ALA A 402 -16.97 11.96 -19.47
C ALA A 402 -17.70 13.29 -19.23
N VAL A 403 -16.98 14.32 -18.77
CA VAL A 403 -17.54 15.66 -18.58
C VAL A 403 -18.08 16.20 -19.89
N ARG A 404 -17.41 15.96 -20.98
CA ARG A 404 -17.80 16.44 -22.30
C ARG A 404 -18.98 15.66 -22.89
N PHE A 405 -19.13 14.40 -22.58
CA PHE A 405 -20.26 13.56 -22.99
C PHE A 405 -21.49 13.75 -22.11
N TRP A 406 -21.29 13.82 -20.82
CA TRP A 406 -22.38 13.76 -19.83
C TRP A 406 -22.98 15.12 -19.50
N TRP A 407 -22.13 16.15 -19.45
CA TRP A 407 -22.56 17.53 -19.17
C TRP A 407 -22.39 18.43 -20.37
N LEU A 408 -22.46 17.87 -21.53
CA LEU A 408 -22.31 18.55 -22.79
C LEU A 408 -22.64 20.02 -22.73
N GLU A 409 -21.70 20.83 -23.26
CA GLU A 409 -21.87 22.19 -23.69
C GLU A 409 -23.33 22.41 -24.09
N PRO A 410 -23.97 23.47 -23.62
CA PRO A 410 -25.24 23.88 -24.20
C PRO A 410 -24.99 24.11 -25.70
N ARG A 411 -25.38 23.13 -26.50
CA ARG A 411 -25.40 23.28 -27.95
C ARG A 411 -26.51 24.25 -28.29
N ARG A 412 -26.22 25.54 -28.16
CA ARG A 412 -27.04 26.72 -28.44
C ARG A 412 -27.69 27.34 -27.19
N PRO A 413 -27.66 28.68 -27.12
CA PRO A 413 -28.28 29.44 -26.02
C PRO A 413 -29.82 29.39 -25.95
N HIS A 414 -30.47 28.60 -26.74
CA HIS A 414 -31.93 28.54 -26.86
C HIS A 414 -32.54 27.17 -26.61
N ALA A 415 -31.79 26.18 -26.16
CA ALA A 415 -32.34 24.92 -25.69
C ALA A 415 -32.50 24.97 -24.18
N GLU A 416 -33.65 25.34 -23.71
CA GLU A 416 -34.06 25.15 -22.31
C GLU A 416 -33.71 23.74 -21.84
N GLY A 417 -32.77 23.65 -20.91
CA GLY A 417 -32.66 22.59 -19.96
C GLY A 417 -32.65 21.15 -20.44
N TYR A 418 -31.62 20.68 -21.18
CA TYR A 418 -31.38 19.24 -21.23
C TYR A 418 -30.80 18.79 -19.87
N ARG A 419 -31.71 18.67 -18.90
CA ARG A 419 -31.42 17.94 -17.65
C ARG A 419 -31.54 16.46 -17.96
N HIS A 420 -30.43 15.71 -17.92
CA HIS A 420 -30.54 14.25 -17.91
C HIS A 420 -31.52 13.85 -16.83
N PRO A 421 -32.52 13.00 -17.15
CA PRO A 421 -33.45 12.56 -16.15
C PRO A 421 -32.70 11.94 -14.96
N PRO A 422 -33.15 12.18 -13.72
CA PRO A 422 -32.49 11.67 -12.51
C PRO A 422 -32.26 10.14 -12.54
N LEU A 423 -33.12 9.44 -13.27
CA LEU A 423 -33.02 7.99 -13.48
C LEU A 423 -31.74 7.59 -14.24
N SER A 424 -31.36 8.30 -15.31
CA SER A 424 -30.15 8.01 -16.09
C SER A 424 -28.89 8.22 -15.27
N ARG A 425 -28.90 9.22 -14.37
CA ARG A 425 -27.79 9.46 -13.45
C ARG A 425 -27.68 8.36 -12.40
N ALA A 426 -28.78 7.91 -11.81
CA ALA A 426 -28.80 6.81 -10.84
C ALA A 426 -28.29 5.52 -11.48
N VAL A 427 -28.75 5.18 -12.69
CA VAL A 427 -28.28 4.01 -13.45
C VAL A 427 -26.77 4.08 -13.68
N ALA A 428 -26.24 5.22 -14.11
CA ALA A 428 -24.79 5.35 -14.34
C ALA A 428 -23.97 5.20 -13.05
N ILE A 429 -24.48 5.69 -11.91
CA ILE A 429 -23.83 5.50 -10.60
C ILE A 429 -23.84 4.03 -10.20
N VAL A 430 -24.95 3.32 -10.40
CA VAL A 430 -25.04 1.88 -10.12
C VAL A 430 -24.06 1.10 -11.01
N LEU A 431 -24.02 1.35 -12.32
CA LEU A 431 -23.09 0.69 -13.23
C LEU A 431 -21.62 0.97 -12.85
N ALA A 432 -21.29 2.21 -12.50
CA ALA A 432 -19.96 2.56 -12.04
C ALA A 432 -19.62 1.92 -10.67
N ALA A 433 -20.57 1.78 -9.76
CA ALA A 433 -20.39 1.10 -8.49
C ALA A 433 -20.17 -0.40 -8.68
N LEU A 434 -20.92 -1.05 -9.57
CA LEU A 434 -20.66 -2.45 -9.96
C LEU A 434 -19.28 -2.63 -10.57
N MET A 435 -18.84 -1.68 -11.41
CA MET A 435 -17.50 -1.70 -11.97
C MET A 435 -16.40 -1.51 -10.88
N PHE A 436 -16.61 -0.61 -9.91
CA PHE A 436 -15.74 -0.45 -8.76
C PHE A 436 -15.64 -1.73 -7.93
N LEU A 437 -16.79 -2.38 -7.65
CA LEU A 437 -16.82 -3.63 -6.89
C LEU A 437 -16.13 -4.77 -7.65
N GLY A 438 -16.32 -4.87 -8.96
CA GLY A 438 -15.60 -5.84 -9.78
C GLY A 438 -14.09 -5.65 -9.75
N GLY A 439 -13.64 -4.39 -9.80
CA GLY A 439 -12.22 -4.05 -9.60
C GLY A 439 -11.74 -4.41 -8.19
N TYR A 440 -12.50 -4.08 -7.15
CA TYR A 440 -12.18 -4.44 -5.77
C TYR A 440 -12.01 -5.95 -5.60
N ILE A 441 -12.97 -6.76 -6.06
CA ILE A 441 -12.89 -8.23 -5.96
C ILE A 441 -11.72 -8.77 -6.77
N LEU A 442 -11.50 -8.27 -7.98
CA LEU A 442 -10.41 -8.70 -8.84
C LEU A 442 -9.02 -8.46 -8.21
N GLY A 443 -8.86 -7.34 -7.52
CA GLY A 443 -7.59 -6.95 -6.90
C GLY A 443 -7.36 -7.54 -5.52
N SER A 444 -8.44 -7.77 -4.75
CA SER A 444 -8.34 -8.24 -3.36
C SER A 444 -8.23 -9.76 -3.22
N GLY A 445 -8.28 -10.49 -4.32
CA GLY A 445 -8.15 -11.95 -4.29
C GLY A 445 -9.45 -12.69 -3.93
N ALA A 446 -9.30 -13.91 -3.43
CA ALA A 446 -10.41 -14.79 -3.06
C ALA A 446 -11.22 -14.22 -1.88
N ASP A 447 -12.46 -14.68 -1.72
CA ASP A 447 -13.38 -14.24 -0.66
C ASP A 447 -12.82 -14.51 0.74
N TRP A 448 -12.18 -15.67 0.93
CA TRP A 448 -11.55 -16.04 2.19
C TRP A 448 -10.38 -15.12 2.61
N SER A 449 -9.75 -14.38 1.68
CA SER A 449 -8.64 -13.47 1.99
C SER A 449 -9.06 -12.03 2.35
N ARG A 450 -10.35 -11.66 2.20
CA ARG A 450 -10.81 -10.27 2.32
C ARG A 450 -11.27 -9.86 3.69
N LEU A 451 -11.68 -10.80 4.51
CA LEU A 451 -12.19 -10.55 5.86
C LEU A 451 -11.51 -11.50 6.86
N PRO A 452 -11.37 -11.11 8.12
CA PRO A 452 -10.93 -12.05 9.14
C PRO A 452 -11.99 -13.15 9.29
N GLY A 453 -11.57 -14.28 9.75
CA GLY A 453 -12.46 -15.43 9.97
C GLY A 453 -11.76 -16.45 10.88
N PRO A 454 -12.26 -17.69 10.99
CA PRO A 454 -11.52 -18.75 11.63
C PRO A 454 -10.16 -18.97 10.94
N TYR A 455 -9.21 -19.56 11.65
CA TYR A 455 -7.95 -19.96 11.06
C TYR A 455 -8.20 -20.78 9.79
N GLN A 456 -7.42 -20.50 8.77
CA GLN A 456 -7.40 -21.31 7.54
C GLN A 456 -5.95 -21.58 7.16
N VAL A 457 -5.71 -22.82 6.73
CA VAL A 457 -4.36 -23.29 6.44
C VAL A 457 -3.69 -22.44 5.36
N SER A 458 -2.58 -21.81 5.71
CA SER A 458 -1.79 -20.94 4.84
C SER A 458 -2.63 -19.92 4.06
N ALA A 459 -3.50 -19.19 4.79
CA ALA A 459 -4.22 -18.03 4.29
C ALA A 459 -3.75 -16.79 5.06
N ASP A 460 -3.16 -15.80 4.38
CA ASP A 460 -2.41 -14.67 5.00
C ASP A 460 -3.09 -14.07 6.24
N SER A 461 -4.23 -13.40 6.07
CA SER A 461 -4.90 -12.72 7.17
C SER A 461 -5.49 -13.65 8.21
N ARG A 462 -5.82 -14.88 7.85
CA ARG A 462 -6.48 -15.86 8.73
C ARG A 462 -5.51 -16.81 9.42
N SER A 463 -4.30 -16.96 8.86
CA SER A 463 -3.21 -17.68 9.52
C SER A 463 -2.47 -16.87 10.57
N MET A 464 -2.76 -15.56 10.69
CA MET A 464 -2.20 -14.65 11.69
C MET A 464 -3.21 -14.39 12.81
N ASP A 465 -3.45 -15.37 13.65
CA ASP A 465 -4.37 -15.29 14.79
C ASP A 465 -3.67 -15.06 16.13
N SER A 466 -4.45 -15.00 17.22
CA SER A 466 -3.93 -14.75 18.58
C SER A 466 -2.93 -15.80 19.05
N GLU A 467 -3.09 -17.05 18.64
CA GLU A 467 -2.21 -18.15 19.06
C GLU A 467 -0.84 -18.03 18.39
N VAL A 468 -0.84 -17.74 17.09
CA VAL A 468 0.41 -17.46 16.35
C VAL A 468 1.11 -16.23 16.91
N LEU A 469 0.37 -15.15 17.21
CA LEU A 469 0.94 -13.92 17.75
C LEU A 469 1.53 -14.13 19.14
N ALA A 470 0.93 -14.98 19.98
CA ALA A 470 1.49 -15.37 21.26
C ALA A 470 2.83 -16.09 21.09
N ALA A 471 2.91 -17.02 20.12
CA ALA A 471 4.15 -17.74 19.81
C ALA A 471 5.25 -16.80 19.29
N VAL A 472 4.90 -15.85 18.42
CA VAL A 472 5.82 -14.83 17.90
C VAL A 472 6.33 -13.90 18.99
N ALA A 473 5.43 -13.44 19.89
CA ALA A 473 5.81 -12.59 21.00
C ALA A 473 6.73 -13.33 21.98
N TRP A 474 6.39 -14.58 22.31
CA TRP A 474 7.27 -15.43 23.13
C TRP A 474 8.64 -15.62 22.46
N SER A 475 8.68 -15.87 21.16
CA SER A 475 9.91 -16.06 20.40
C SER A 475 10.80 -14.82 20.40
N ARG A 476 10.21 -13.63 20.24
CA ARG A 476 10.96 -12.36 20.33
C ARG A 476 11.69 -12.20 21.66
N ASP A 477 11.07 -12.67 22.77
CA ASP A 477 11.58 -12.46 24.11
C ASP A 477 12.47 -13.60 24.60
N ASN A 478 12.41 -14.80 23.99
CA ASN A 478 13.09 -15.99 24.47
C ASN A 478 14.07 -16.60 23.46
N LEU A 479 13.95 -16.29 22.16
CA LEU A 479 14.84 -16.85 21.16
C LEU A 479 15.91 -15.81 20.73
N GLU A 480 17.04 -16.34 20.29
CA GLU A 480 18.17 -15.52 19.85
C GLU A 480 17.85 -14.79 18.53
N PRO A 481 17.81 -13.45 18.49
CA PRO A 481 17.56 -12.70 17.28
C PRO A 481 18.53 -13.06 16.16
N GLY A 482 18.06 -13.13 14.92
CA GLY A 482 18.85 -13.51 13.75
C GLY A 482 19.10 -15.02 13.60
N SER A 483 18.66 -15.84 14.55
CA SER A 483 18.75 -17.30 14.44
C SER A 483 17.80 -17.83 13.37
N ARG A 484 18.20 -18.90 12.72
CA ARG A 484 17.48 -19.49 11.61
C ARG A 484 16.30 -20.32 12.08
N ILE A 485 15.14 -20.06 11.47
CA ILE A 485 13.88 -20.76 11.74
C ILE A 485 13.27 -21.30 10.44
N SER A 486 12.65 -22.46 10.51
CA SER A 486 11.70 -22.93 9.51
C SER A 486 10.29 -22.84 10.07
N ALA A 487 9.36 -22.31 9.27
CA ALA A 487 7.96 -22.16 9.57
C ALA A 487 7.14 -22.28 8.28
N ASP A 488 5.80 -22.31 8.36
CA ASP A 488 4.97 -22.22 7.17
C ASP A 488 5.15 -20.87 6.45
N ARG A 489 4.67 -20.81 5.22
CA ARG A 489 4.88 -19.67 4.32
C ARG A 489 4.41 -18.33 4.89
N VAL A 490 3.27 -18.34 5.59
CA VAL A 490 2.68 -17.11 6.15
C VAL A 490 3.38 -16.70 7.42
N ASN A 491 3.54 -17.66 8.36
CA ASN A 491 4.10 -17.37 9.68
C ASN A 491 5.61 -17.12 9.63
N SER A 492 6.34 -17.65 8.64
CA SER A 492 7.74 -17.31 8.42
C SER A 492 7.97 -15.79 8.24
N THR A 493 7.05 -15.11 7.54
CA THR A 493 7.14 -13.65 7.37
C THR A 493 6.88 -12.92 8.68
N LEU A 494 5.95 -13.40 9.48
CA LEU A 494 5.59 -12.84 10.77
C LEU A 494 6.71 -13.00 11.80
N PHE A 495 7.29 -14.21 11.91
CA PHE A 495 8.48 -14.45 12.77
C PHE A 495 9.67 -13.59 12.37
N SER A 496 9.86 -13.38 11.06
CA SER A 496 10.89 -12.47 10.58
C SER A 496 10.63 -11.03 11.00
N ALA A 497 9.42 -10.51 10.71
CA ALA A 497 9.10 -9.11 10.94
C ALA A 497 8.98 -8.76 12.43
N GLU A 498 8.36 -9.62 13.24
CA GLU A 498 7.99 -9.29 14.62
C GLU A 498 8.93 -9.89 15.67
N ALA A 499 9.53 -11.07 15.39
CA ALA A 499 10.48 -11.70 16.31
C ALA A 499 11.95 -11.55 15.90
N GLY A 500 12.23 -10.96 14.75
CA GLY A 500 13.62 -10.74 14.31
C GLY A 500 14.37 -12.01 13.91
N LEU A 501 13.66 -13.14 13.70
CA LEU A 501 14.27 -14.40 13.29
C LEU A 501 14.56 -14.42 11.79
N TRP A 502 15.36 -15.40 11.37
CA TRP A 502 15.82 -15.55 9.98
C TRP A 502 15.17 -16.78 9.33
N PRO A 503 14.04 -16.65 8.63
CA PRO A 503 13.39 -17.77 7.98
C PRO A 503 14.19 -18.32 6.81
N ILE A 504 14.10 -19.65 6.59
CA ILE A 504 14.90 -20.39 5.58
C ILE A 504 14.00 -21.04 4.53
N ASN A 505 12.73 -20.77 4.50
CA ASN A 505 11.75 -21.54 3.73
C ASN A 505 11.91 -21.44 2.21
N GLU A 506 12.19 -20.26 1.65
CA GLU A 506 11.91 -20.01 0.24
C GLU A 506 13.10 -19.83 -0.67
N PHE A 507 14.28 -19.55 -0.16
CA PHE A 507 15.30 -19.02 -1.03
C PHE A 507 16.48 -19.94 -1.29
N ARG A 508 16.82 -20.12 -2.57
CA ARG A 508 18.04 -20.74 -3.08
C ARG A 508 18.08 -22.28 -3.07
N GLY A 509 16.95 -22.94 -3.45
CA GLY A 509 16.93 -24.38 -3.68
C GLY A 509 17.16 -25.21 -2.42
N ARG A 510 16.72 -24.72 -1.26
CA ARG A 510 16.83 -25.40 0.02
C ARG A 510 15.52 -26.08 0.36
N ASP A 511 15.58 -27.40 0.60
CA ASP A 511 14.42 -28.25 0.81
C ASP A 511 14.04 -28.33 2.29
N THR A 512 13.49 -27.23 2.87
CA THR A 512 12.92 -27.26 4.22
C THR A 512 11.57 -27.95 4.32
N PRO A 513 10.69 -27.97 3.27
CA PRO A 513 9.46 -28.76 3.29
C PRO A 513 9.69 -30.25 3.61
N SER A 514 10.80 -30.85 3.12
CA SER A 514 11.10 -32.25 3.40
C SER A 514 11.26 -32.58 4.89
N LEU A 515 11.54 -31.59 5.74
CA LEU A 515 11.60 -31.77 7.19
C LEU A 515 10.23 -32.03 7.82
N TYR A 516 9.17 -31.53 7.20
CA TYR A 516 7.80 -31.68 7.70
C TYR A 516 7.13 -32.91 7.09
N PHE A 517 7.24 -33.07 5.76
CA PHE A 517 6.67 -34.24 5.07
C PHE A 517 7.46 -35.52 5.40
N GLY A 518 6.74 -36.63 5.50
CA GLY A 518 7.28 -37.93 5.83
C GLY A 518 7.12 -38.32 7.29
N ASP A 519 6.95 -39.61 7.51
CA ASP A 519 6.55 -40.16 8.82
C ASP A 519 7.69 -40.18 9.86
N ASP A 520 8.94 -40.17 9.41
CA ASP A 520 10.10 -40.32 10.28
C ASP A 520 11.10 -39.14 10.16
N TRP A 521 11.87 -38.94 11.19
CA TRP A 521 13.04 -38.08 11.19
C TRP A 521 14.30 -38.94 11.23
N GLY A 522 15.08 -38.92 10.16
CA GLY A 522 16.27 -39.74 9.99
C GLY A 522 17.57 -38.91 9.82
N ASP A 523 18.59 -39.59 9.34
CA ASP A 523 19.90 -38.97 9.08
C ASP A 523 19.84 -37.89 8.02
N LYS A 524 18.97 -38.03 7.01
CA LYS A 524 18.78 -37.05 5.93
C LYS A 524 18.22 -35.74 6.45
N GLU A 525 17.19 -35.78 7.26
CA GLU A 525 16.55 -34.60 7.87
C GLU A 525 17.52 -33.92 8.82
N THR A 526 18.26 -34.70 9.64
CA THR A 526 19.30 -34.23 10.54
C THR A 526 20.42 -33.54 9.76
N GLU A 527 20.88 -34.12 8.67
CA GLU A 527 21.93 -33.52 7.83
C GLU A 527 21.43 -32.25 7.12
N THR A 528 20.17 -32.27 6.66
CA THR A 528 19.52 -31.07 6.10
C THR A 528 19.48 -29.94 7.11
N ALA A 529 19.04 -30.20 8.33
CA ALA A 529 19.02 -29.20 9.41
C ALA A 529 20.42 -28.66 9.72
N ARG A 530 21.47 -29.50 9.71
CA ARG A 530 22.88 -29.11 9.91
C ARG A 530 23.42 -28.25 8.77
N ILE A 531 23.19 -28.65 7.52
CA ILE A 531 23.62 -27.88 6.34
C ILE A 531 22.94 -26.51 6.31
N LEU A 532 21.66 -26.46 6.60
CA LEU A 532 20.88 -25.23 6.67
C LEU A 532 21.22 -24.40 7.92
N GLN A 533 21.92 -24.97 8.90
CA GLN A 533 22.17 -24.37 10.22
C GLN A 533 20.86 -23.90 10.84
N LEU A 534 19.83 -24.74 10.73
CA LEU A 534 18.48 -24.47 11.18
C LEU A 534 18.39 -24.67 12.70
N ARG A 535 18.24 -23.57 13.45
CA ARG A 535 18.19 -23.61 14.89
C ARG A 535 16.79 -23.96 15.41
N TYR A 536 15.78 -23.32 14.86
CA TYR A 536 14.41 -23.46 15.36
C TYR A 536 13.47 -24.01 14.28
N LEU A 537 12.50 -24.83 14.74
CA LEU A 537 11.44 -25.37 13.94
C LEU A 537 10.10 -24.94 14.55
N TYR A 538 9.30 -24.22 13.77
CA TYR A 538 7.92 -23.88 14.12
C TYR A 538 6.96 -24.88 13.51
N VAL A 539 6.00 -25.35 14.29
CA VAL A 539 4.99 -26.30 13.86
C VAL A 539 3.62 -25.82 14.33
N ASP A 540 2.69 -25.71 13.40
CA ASP A 540 1.27 -25.52 13.65
C ASP A 540 0.52 -26.78 13.24
N ARG A 541 -0.07 -27.49 14.19
CA ARG A 541 -0.76 -28.77 13.93
C ARG A 541 -1.99 -28.61 13.04
N ARG A 542 -2.57 -27.41 12.95
CA ARG A 542 -3.69 -27.09 12.06
C ARG A 542 -3.34 -27.20 10.59
N LEU A 543 -2.03 -27.24 10.24
CA LEU A 543 -1.60 -27.51 8.88
C LEU A 543 -2.05 -28.90 8.38
N ALA A 544 -2.43 -29.82 9.29
CA ALA A 544 -2.99 -31.11 8.94
C ALA A 544 -4.50 -31.11 8.65
N ASP A 545 -5.21 -30.00 8.92
CA ASP A 545 -6.67 -29.95 8.82
C ASP A 545 -7.14 -29.95 7.36
N GLU A 546 -6.42 -29.20 6.48
CA GLU A 546 -6.75 -29.09 5.04
C GLU A 546 -5.54 -28.72 4.19
N LEU A 547 -5.72 -28.74 2.87
CA LEU A 547 -4.72 -28.20 1.93
C LEU A 547 -4.64 -26.66 2.04
N PRO A 548 -3.43 -26.09 1.85
CA PRO A 548 -3.25 -24.66 2.01
C PRO A 548 -3.99 -23.86 0.94
N ARG A 549 -4.70 -22.80 1.36
CA ARG A 549 -5.45 -21.91 0.45
C ARG A 549 -4.56 -21.22 -0.57
N LEU A 550 -3.30 -20.96 -0.24
CA LEU A 550 -2.29 -20.40 -1.14
C LEU A 550 -1.65 -21.45 -2.07
N GLY A 551 -2.05 -22.71 -1.99
CA GLY A 551 -1.54 -23.80 -2.82
C GLY A 551 -0.17 -24.34 -2.41
N SER A 552 0.41 -23.86 -1.31
CA SER A 552 1.67 -24.37 -0.74
C SER A 552 1.71 -24.14 0.77
N TYR A 553 2.30 -25.07 1.52
CA TYR A 553 2.48 -24.96 2.98
C TYR A 553 3.65 -24.02 3.32
N PHE A 554 4.81 -24.27 2.72
CA PHE A 554 6.08 -23.66 3.12
C PHE A 554 6.66 -22.76 2.04
N MET A 555 6.64 -23.17 0.77
CA MET A 555 7.22 -22.40 -0.33
C MET A 555 6.54 -22.69 -1.65
N VAL A 556 6.59 -21.71 -2.55
CA VAL A 556 6.06 -21.88 -3.92
C VAL A 556 6.85 -22.97 -4.65
N GLY A 557 6.14 -23.95 -5.21
CA GLY A 557 6.76 -25.06 -5.93
C GLY A 557 7.36 -26.14 -5.02
N GLU A 558 6.95 -26.20 -3.75
CA GLU A 558 7.30 -27.32 -2.87
C GLU A 558 6.94 -28.67 -3.47
N THR A 559 7.73 -29.69 -3.15
CA THR A 559 7.64 -31.03 -3.75
C THR A 559 6.44 -31.86 -3.26
N SER A 560 5.67 -31.34 -2.30
CA SER A 560 4.47 -32.01 -1.75
C SER A 560 3.41 -32.37 -2.81
N GLY A 561 3.40 -31.71 -3.96
CA GLY A 561 2.51 -32.02 -5.08
C GLY A 561 1.01 -31.97 -4.75
N GLY A 562 0.62 -31.24 -3.70
CA GLY A 562 -0.75 -31.20 -3.19
C GLY A 562 -1.05 -32.30 -2.17
N GLN A 563 -0.04 -32.96 -1.62
CA GLN A 563 -0.19 -33.88 -0.50
C GLN A 563 -0.55 -33.10 0.77
N GLN A 564 -1.61 -33.51 1.45
CA GLN A 564 -2.00 -32.97 2.75
C GLN A 564 -1.07 -33.50 3.84
N LEU A 565 -0.60 -32.63 4.72
CA LEU A 565 0.13 -33.00 5.93
C LEU A 565 -0.78 -33.78 6.88
N THR A 566 -0.20 -34.70 7.63
CA THR A 566 -0.87 -35.46 8.67
C THR A 566 -0.47 -34.94 10.06
N ASP A 567 -1.31 -35.20 11.07
CA ASP A 567 -0.98 -34.83 12.44
C ASP A 567 0.28 -35.54 12.94
N TRP A 568 0.54 -36.77 12.48
CA TRP A 568 1.75 -37.51 12.79
C TRP A 568 3.01 -36.83 12.24
N GLU A 569 2.99 -36.40 10.99
CA GLU A 569 4.11 -35.68 10.38
C GLU A 569 4.44 -34.39 11.14
N LEU A 570 3.46 -33.74 11.76
CA LEU A 570 3.63 -32.51 12.55
C LEU A 570 3.99 -32.76 14.02
N THR A 571 3.79 -33.96 14.55
CA THR A 571 4.10 -34.32 15.96
C THR A 571 5.29 -35.24 16.11
N LYS A 572 5.85 -35.79 15.04
CA LYS A 572 7.03 -36.68 15.05
C LYS A 572 8.21 -36.08 15.81
N PHE A 573 8.36 -34.77 15.82
CA PHE A 573 9.47 -34.04 16.46
C PHE A 573 9.51 -34.27 17.98
N ASP A 574 8.41 -34.59 18.61
CA ASP A 574 8.34 -34.91 20.07
C ASP A 574 9.12 -36.17 20.44
N THR A 575 9.37 -37.06 19.48
CA THR A 575 9.99 -38.37 19.71
C THR A 575 11.44 -38.44 19.26
N VAL A 576 11.95 -37.40 18.61
CA VAL A 576 13.32 -37.39 18.03
C VAL A 576 14.35 -37.02 19.08
N PRO A 577 15.32 -37.91 19.41
CA PRO A 577 16.41 -37.56 20.32
C PRO A 577 17.25 -36.41 19.80
N GLY A 578 17.42 -35.38 20.64
CA GLY A 578 18.19 -34.19 20.28
C GLY A 578 17.35 -33.04 19.73
N ILE A 579 16.04 -33.21 19.59
CA ILE A 579 15.08 -32.11 19.38
C ILE A 579 14.43 -31.78 20.71
N GLU A 580 14.49 -30.52 21.11
CA GLU A 580 13.97 -30.03 22.38
C GLU A 580 12.73 -29.15 22.14
N LEU A 581 11.63 -29.44 22.84
CA LEU A 581 10.43 -28.61 22.82
C LEU A 581 10.65 -27.39 23.71
N LEU A 582 10.68 -26.18 23.12
CA LEU A 582 10.86 -24.92 23.83
C LEU A 582 9.53 -24.25 24.20
N TYR A 583 8.55 -24.35 23.32
CA TYR A 583 7.24 -23.70 23.47
C TYR A 583 6.13 -24.59 22.94
N ARG A 584 5.02 -24.66 23.71
CA ARG A 584 3.78 -25.28 23.25
C ARG A 584 2.59 -24.53 23.82
N HIS A 585 1.74 -24.04 22.96
CA HIS A 585 0.46 -23.41 23.31
C HIS A 585 -0.57 -23.70 22.23
N GLY A 586 -1.70 -24.30 22.62
CA GLY A 586 -2.71 -24.75 21.68
C GLY A 586 -2.11 -25.68 20.59
N PRO A 587 -2.36 -25.41 19.32
CA PRO A 587 -1.84 -26.20 18.21
C PRO A 587 -0.37 -25.91 17.86
N ILE A 588 0.24 -24.92 18.48
CA ILE A 588 1.56 -24.41 18.08
C ILE A 588 2.66 -24.97 18.97
N SER A 589 3.73 -25.43 18.35
CA SER A 589 4.97 -25.89 18.99
C SER A 589 6.19 -25.23 18.35
N ILE A 590 7.21 -24.93 19.17
CA ILE A 590 8.52 -24.47 18.69
C ILE A 590 9.57 -25.38 19.30
N TYR A 591 10.44 -25.88 18.45
CA TYR A 591 11.49 -26.83 18.81
C TYR A 591 12.88 -26.23 18.56
N ASP A 592 13.85 -26.61 19.41
CA ASP A 592 15.28 -26.35 19.23
C ASP A 592 15.94 -27.61 18.65
N LEU A 593 16.70 -27.42 17.59
CA LEU A 593 17.44 -28.48 16.89
C LEU A 593 18.93 -28.53 17.29
N GLN A 594 19.34 -27.76 18.30
CA GLN A 594 20.76 -27.68 18.71
C GLN A 594 21.33 -29.05 19.09
N GLY A 595 20.53 -29.88 19.80
CA GLY A 595 20.94 -31.21 20.22
C GLY A 595 21.24 -32.18 19.07
N LEU A 596 20.82 -31.87 17.83
CA LEU A 596 21.21 -32.60 16.63
C LEU A 596 22.61 -32.25 16.11
N GLY A 597 23.37 -31.37 16.81
CA GLY A 597 24.69 -30.89 16.37
C GLY A 597 24.62 -29.80 15.30
N VAL A 598 23.53 -29.07 15.24
CA VAL A 598 23.39 -27.86 14.39
C VAL A 598 24.29 -26.76 14.93
N LYS A 599 25.17 -26.23 14.08
CA LYS A 599 25.95 -25.04 14.42
C LYS A 599 25.08 -23.80 14.33
N GLU A 600 25.07 -23.02 15.40
CA GLU A 600 24.34 -21.76 15.40
C GLU A 600 24.92 -20.79 14.39
N LEU A 601 24.07 -20.22 13.55
CA LEU A 601 24.38 -19.10 12.69
C LEU A 601 23.33 -18.04 12.87
N ARG A 602 23.76 -16.86 13.28
CA ARG A 602 22.90 -15.69 13.43
C ARG A 602 23.12 -14.78 12.23
N ASN A 603 22.03 -14.35 11.60
CA ASN A 603 22.04 -13.52 10.41
C ASN A 603 21.38 -12.16 10.69
N GLY A 604 21.82 -11.11 9.99
CA GLY A 604 21.32 -9.76 10.19
C GLY A 604 21.89 -9.06 11.42
N TRP A 605 21.26 -7.96 11.80
CA TRP A 605 21.66 -7.20 12.99
C TRP A 605 20.92 -7.73 14.24
N TYR A 606 21.63 -7.99 15.31
CA TYR A 606 21.11 -8.52 16.57
C TYR A 606 21.75 -7.88 17.82
N GLY A 607 22.38 -6.73 17.66
CA GLY A 607 22.91 -5.95 18.77
C GLY A 607 21.85 -5.18 19.54
N GLU A 608 22.22 -4.57 20.64
CA GLU A 608 21.35 -3.66 21.37
C GLU A 608 21.06 -2.40 20.55
N THR A 609 19.84 -1.88 20.66
CA THR A 609 19.45 -0.61 20.03
C THR A 609 20.40 0.50 20.49
N PRO A 610 21.05 1.24 19.57
CA PRO A 610 21.97 2.29 19.94
C PRO A 610 21.27 3.39 20.76
N THR A 611 21.83 3.71 21.92
CA THR A 611 21.30 4.79 22.77
C THR A 611 21.79 6.15 22.29
N VAL A 612 20.88 7.11 22.18
CA VAL A 612 21.23 8.50 21.85
C VAL A 612 21.41 9.31 23.11
N SER A 613 22.59 9.86 23.33
CA SER A 613 22.87 10.64 24.55
C SER A 613 21.92 11.85 24.67
N LEU A 614 21.54 12.19 25.90
CA LEU A 614 20.69 13.37 26.16
C LEU A 614 21.33 14.67 25.62
N VAL A 615 22.64 14.78 25.72
CA VAL A 615 23.39 15.96 25.22
C VAL A 615 23.23 16.09 23.69
N THR A 616 23.36 14.97 22.96
CA THR A 616 23.15 14.93 21.51
C THR A 616 21.72 15.32 21.15
N GLN A 617 20.72 14.79 21.87
CA GLN A 617 19.31 15.09 21.66
C GLN A 617 19.01 16.59 21.85
N LEU A 618 19.54 17.18 22.94
CA LEU A 618 19.39 18.61 23.22
C LEU A 618 20.08 19.47 22.16
N ALA A 619 21.30 19.10 21.74
CA ALA A 619 22.04 19.83 20.71
C ALA A 619 21.32 19.83 19.36
N ILE A 620 20.80 18.66 18.92
CA ILE A 620 20.03 18.53 17.68
C ILE A 620 18.73 19.35 17.78
N GLY A 621 18.00 19.25 18.91
CA GLY A 621 16.79 20.00 19.16
C GLY A 621 17.02 21.51 19.15
N LEU A 622 18.06 22.01 19.81
CA LEU A 622 18.43 23.42 19.82
C LEU A 622 18.83 23.91 18.42
N LEU A 623 19.67 23.16 17.70
CA LEU A 623 20.08 23.54 16.35
C LEU A 623 18.88 23.57 15.38
N GLY A 624 18.05 22.53 15.38
CA GLY A 624 16.86 22.45 14.55
C GLY A 624 15.84 23.54 14.89
N GLY A 625 15.57 23.75 16.17
CA GLY A 625 14.67 24.81 16.66
C GLY A 625 15.16 26.21 16.32
N LEU A 626 16.47 26.46 16.42
CA LEU A 626 17.09 27.72 16.03
C LEU A 626 16.93 27.97 14.52
N LEU A 627 17.26 26.99 13.68
CA LEU A 627 17.13 27.09 12.23
C LEU A 627 15.67 27.38 11.83
N ILE A 628 14.74 26.60 12.33
CA ILE A 628 13.32 26.76 12.02
C ILE A 628 12.79 28.07 12.62
N GLY A 629 13.13 28.39 13.86
CA GLY A 629 12.70 29.60 14.54
C GLY A 629 13.18 30.88 13.84
N LEU A 630 14.44 30.92 13.42
CA LEU A 630 14.99 32.05 12.66
C LEU A 630 14.36 32.20 11.28
N THR A 631 14.08 31.08 10.58
CA THR A 631 13.40 31.11 9.26
C THR A 631 11.97 31.64 9.39
N LEU A 632 11.31 31.39 10.51
CA LEU A 632 9.96 31.84 10.79
C LEU A 632 9.95 33.26 11.40
N HIS A 633 11.09 33.82 11.82
CA HIS A 633 11.18 35.13 12.47
C HIS A 633 10.68 36.27 11.56
N SER A 634 9.99 37.23 12.16
CA SER A 634 9.26 38.28 11.42
C SER A 634 10.13 39.15 10.51
N ARG A 635 11.39 39.38 10.87
CA ARG A 635 12.32 40.19 10.08
C ARG A 635 12.92 39.48 8.87
N LEU A 636 13.05 38.15 8.96
CA LEU A 636 13.58 37.29 7.86
C LEU A 636 12.47 36.77 6.95
N ARG A 637 11.25 36.62 7.47
CA ARG A 637 10.12 36.03 6.78
C ARG A 637 9.75 36.68 5.44
N PRO A 638 9.71 38.00 5.25
CA PRO A 638 9.37 38.57 3.95
C PRO A 638 10.30 38.10 2.84
N ARG A 639 11.57 37.81 3.16
CA ARG A 639 12.58 37.33 2.21
C ARG A 639 12.53 35.80 2.00
N LEU A 640 12.24 35.04 3.06
CA LEU A 640 12.24 33.57 3.04
C LEU A 640 10.84 32.97 2.76
N ALA A 641 9.77 33.66 3.18
CA ALA A 641 8.41 33.20 2.94
C ALA A 641 7.91 33.48 1.50
N ALA A 642 8.52 34.45 0.82
CA ALA A 642 8.16 34.75 -0.56
C ALA A 642 8.34 33.51 -1.49
N PRO A 643 9.47 32.77 -1.49
CA PRO A 643 9.60 31.57 -2.29
C PRO A 643 8.56 30.48 -1.97
N ALA A 644 8.28 30.24 -0.68
CA ALA A 644 7.29 29.24 -0.26
C ALA A 644 5.85 29.65 -0.62
N ARG A 645 5.52 30.94 -0.51
CA ARG A 645 4.22 31.46 -0.90
C ARG A 645 4.03 31.36 -2.41
N LEU A 646 5.03 31.76 -3.19
CA LEU A 646 5.03 31.65 -4.65
C LEU A 646 4.98 30.19 -5.10
N TRP A 647 5.66 29.28 -4.39
CA TRP A 647 5.54 27.84 -4.63
C TRP A 647 4.10 27.37 -4.44
N TYR A 648 3.46 27.72 -3.32
CA TYR A 648 2.08 27.31 -3.04
C TYR A 648 1.08 27.88 -4.04
N GLU A 649 1.30 29.11 -4.50
CA GLU A 649 0.49 29.74 -5.56
C GLU A 649 0.65 29.00 -6.89
N ASP A 650 1.86 28.56 -7.25
CA ASP A 650 2.16 27.84 -8.50
C ASP A 650 1.79 26.35 -8.46
N ALA A 651 2.11 25.66 -7.36
CA ALA A 651 1.94 24.20 -7.21
C ALA A 651 0.58 23.80 -6.63
N GLY A 652 0.04 24.62 -5.73
CA GLY A 652 -1.19 24.31 -5.00
C GLY A 652 -1.00 23.27 -3.87
N PRO A 653 -2.07 22.99 -3.09
CA PRO A 653 -1.96 22.18 -1.87
C PRO A 653 -1.62 20.70 -2.14
N ALA A 654 -2.16 20.11 -3.20
CA ALA A 654 -1.95 18.70 -3.52
C ALA A 654 -0.48 18.38 -3.87
N LEU A 655 0.10 19.19 -4.76
CA LEU A 655 1.50 19.03 -5.16
C LEU A 655 2.45 19.44 -4.04
N THR A 656 2.06 20.39 -3.19
CA THR A 656 2.83 20.75 -1.98
C THR A 656 2.89 19.59 -1.01
N LEU A 657 1.78 18.88 -0.77
CA LEU A 657 1.76 17.67 0.07
C LEU A 657 2.70 16.58 -0.49
N ALA A 658 2.57 16.26 -1.77
CA ALA A 658 3.41 15.23 -2.38
C ALA A 658 4.91 15.59 -2.36
N THR A 659 5.26 16.86 -2.66
CA THR A 659 6.65 17.34 -2.59
C THR A 659 7.19 17.35 -1.16
N ALA A 660 6.34 17.64 -0.17
CA ALA A 660 6.70 17.55 1.24
C ALA A 660 6.97 16.11 1.68
N LEU A 661 6.16 15.15 1.24
CA LEU A 661 6.41 13.72 1.48
C LEU A 661 7.74 13.28 0.87
N ALA A 662 8.01 13.64 -0.39
CA ALA A 662 9.28 13.33 -1.05
C ALA A 662 10.47 13.97 -0.32
N GLY A 663 10.36 15.24 0.06
CA GLY A 663 11.39 15.95 0.82
C GLY A 663 11.64 15.32 2.20
N ALA A 664 10.59 14.92 2.91
CA ALA A 664 10.70 14.24 4.20
C ALA A 664 11.36 12.86 4.06
N THR A 665 11.02 12.11 3.01
CA THR A 665 11.66 10.82 2.68
C THR A 665 13.16 11.00 2.46
N LEU A 666 13.57 11.91 1.58
CA LEU A 666 14.97 12.18 1.29
C LEU A 666 15.71 12.70 2.52
N PHE A 667 15.10 13.58 3.30
CA PHE A 667 15.65 14.08 4.55
C PHE A 667 15.89 12.95 5.55
N SER A 668 14.93 12.07 5.74
CA SER A 668 15.08 10.90 6.63
C SER A 668 16.23 9.98 6.19
N ILE A 669 16.32 9.69 4.89
CA ILE A 669 17.43 8.88 4.34
C ILE A 669 18.78 9.54 4.62
N VAL A 670 18.90 10.86 4.42
CA VAL A 670 20.15 11.57 4.72
C VAL A 670 20.50 11.50 6.20
N LEU A 671 19.53 11.68 7.10
CA LEU A 671 19.77 11.54 8.54
C LEU A 671 20.26 10.13 8.90
N LEU A 672 19.62 9.10 8.37
CA LEU A 672 19.99 7.70 8.62
C LEU A 672 21.36 7.34 8.03
N LEU A 673 21.72 7.86 6.85
CA LEU A 673 23.07 7.71 6.27
C LEU A 673 24.15 8.41 7.10
N LEU A 674 23.80 9.53 7.75
CA LEU A 674 24.70 10.23 8.67
C LEU A 674 24.68 9.66 10.10
N HIS A 675 23.95 8.59 10.33
CA HIS A 675 23.71 7.96 11.64
C HIS A 675 23.12 8.92 12.67
N ILE A 676 22.28 9.89 12.22
CA ILE A 676 21.60 10.84 13.08
C ILE A 676 20.20 10.29 13.39
N TRP A 677 19.99 9.92 14.65
CA TRP A 677 18.68 9.49 15.15
C TRP A 677 18.02 10.62 15.92
N LEU A 678 16.84 11.07 15.46
CA LEU A 678 16.03 12.05 16.15
C LEU A 678 15.21 11.36 17.25
N THR A 679 14.91 12.09 18.32
CA THR A 679 14.11 11.58 19.43
C THR A 679 12.97 12.53 19.76
N PRO A 680 11.92 12.09 20.45
CA PRO A 680 10.84 12.99 20.90
C PRO A 680 11.35 14.20 21.67
N THR A 681 12.42 14.03 22.45
CA THR A 681 13.08 15.12 23.18
C THR A 681 13.65 16.17 22.24
N ALA A 682 14.34 15.76 21.16
CA ALA A 682 14.87 16.70 20.16
C ALA A 682 13.74 17.49 19.46
N PHE A 683 12.65 16.82 19.11
CA PHE A 683 11.47 17.48 18.53
C PHE A 683 10.82 18.48 19.52
N ALA A 684 10.67 18.09 20.79
CA ALA A 684 10.10 18.96 21.83
C ALA A 684 10.95 20.21 22.06
N VAL A 685 12.28 20.05 22.13
CA VAL A 685 13.23 21.18 22.29
C VAL A 685 13.18 22.08 21.06
N ALA A 686 13.18 21.53 19.86
CA ALA A 686 13.06 22.29 18.62
C ALA A 686 11.76 23.09 18.57
N ALA A 687 10.63 22.46 18.88
CA ALA A 687 9.31 23.11 18.92
C ALA A 687 9.27 24.22 19.99
N GLY A 688 9.77 23.96 21.19
CA GLY A 688 9.86 24.94 22.27
C GLY A 688 10.67 26.19 21.87
N LEU A 689 11.80 25.98 21.21
CA LEU A 689 12.64 27.08 20.74
C LEU A 689 11.99 27.90 19.63
N VAL A 690 11.29 27.24 18.69
CA VAL A 690 10.49 27.91 17.66
C VAL A 690 9.41 28.82 18.29
N VAL A 691 8.74 28.33 19.33
CA VAL A 691 7.74 29.09 20.09
C VAL A 691 8.38 30.31 20.81
N LEU A 692 9.52 30.10 21.45
CA LEU A 692 10.26 31.14 22.17
C LEU A 692 10.75 32.27 21.24
N ILE A 693 11.23 31.90 20.04
CA ILE A 693 11.70 32.90 19.04
C ILE A 693 10.53 33.66 18.41
N ASN A 694 9.33 33.05 18.35
CA ASN A 694 8.16 33.63 17.67
C ASN A 694 6.86 33.63 18.53
N PRO A 695 6.85 34.16 19.76
CA PRO A 695 5.74 33.99 20.69
C PRO A 695 4.42 34.61 20.20
N GLY A 696 4.46 35.80 19.63
CA GLY A 696 3.26 36.49 19.14
C GLY A 696 2.58 35.83 17.96
N ARG A 697 3.34 35.09 17.13
CA ARG A 697 2.83 34.36 15.97
C ARG A 697 2.28 33.02 16.36
N THR A 698 2.95 32.32 17.24
CA THR A 698 2.46 31.07 17.79
C THR A 698 1.10 31.28 18.43
N ALA A 699 0.94 32.33 19.23
CA ALA A 699 -0.35 32.72 19.78
C ALA A 699 -1.39 33.05 18.68
N THR A 700 -0.97 33.74 17.61
CA THR A 700 -1.87 34.09 16.49
C THR A 700 -2.26 32.82 15.67
N LEU A 701 -1.33 31.90 15.43
CA LEU A 701 -1.61 30.64 14.75
C LEU A 701 -2.52 29.72 15.57
N ILE A 702 -2.30 29.66 16.89
CA ILE A 702 -3.16 28.89 17.81
C ILE A 702 -4.57 29.51 17.80
N ARG A 703 -4.70 30.84 17.95
CA ARG A 703 -6.00 31.54 17.87
C ARG A 703 -6.66 31.35 16.50
N ALA A 704 -5.92 31.51 15.41
CA ALA A 704 -6.45 31.31 14.05
C ALA A 704 -6.81 29.83 13.78
N GLY A 705 -6.07 28.88 14.34
CA GLY A 705 -6.43 27.48 14.35
C GLY A 705 -7.73 27.25 15.11
N MET A 706 -7.84 27.75 16.34
CA MET A 706 -9.05 27.62 17.17
C MET A 706 -10.27 28.31 16.56
N THR A 707 -10.11 29.48 15.92
CA THR A 707 -11.22 30.22 15.28
C THR A 707 -11.59 29.66 13.90
N ARG A 708 -10.65 28.99 13.19
CA ARG A 708 -10.89 28.36 11.88
C ARG A 708 -11.39 26.92 12.00
N VAL A 709 -11.29 26.30 13.17
CA VAL A 709 -11.91 25.01 13.44
C VAL A 709 -13.43 25.21 13.39
N ARG A 710 -13.99 24.96 12.20
CA ARG A 710 -15.43 24.91 12.05
C ARG A 710 -15.90 23.66 12.80
N TRP A 711 -16.59 23.86 13.93
CA TRP A 711 -17.15 22.78 14.75
C TRP A 711 -17.90 21.72 13.92
N ARG A 712 -18.49 22.13 12.78
CA ARG A 712 -19.08 21.22 11.79
C ARG A 712 -18.06 20.27 11.12
N GLN A 713 -16.79 20.69 10.97
CA GLN A 713 -15.73 19.83 10.41
C GLN A 713 -15.16 18.91 11.48
N VAL A 714 -15.06 19.37 12.73
CA VAL A 714 -14.69 18.52 13.87
C VAL A 714 -15.77 17.48 14.12
N ALA A 715 -17.04 17.87 14.11
CA ALA A 715 -18.16 16.93 14.23
C ALA A 715 -18.19 15.91 13.09
N ALA A 716 -17.86 16.32 11.86
CA ALA A 716 -17.75 15.40 10.73
C ALA A 716 -16.56 14.44 10.87
N GLY A 717 -15.41 14.94 11.35
CA GLY A 717 -14.25 14.08 11.66
C GLY A 717 -14.52 13.12 12.81
N SER A 718 -15.22 13.59 13.86
CA SER A 718 -15.65 12.73 14.98
C SER A 718 -16.64 11.66 14.55
N LEU A 719 -17.57 11.98 13.65
CA LEU A 719 -18.50 11.00 13.07
C LEU A 719 -17.79 9.93 12.24
N LEU A 720 -16.66 10.24 11.59
CA LEU A 720 -15.83 9.24 10.93
C LEU A 720 -14.97 8.45 11.91
N ALA A 721 -14.52 9.08 13.00
CA ALA A 721 -13.70 8.43 14.02
C ALA A 721 -14.50 7.48 14.93
N VAL A 722 -15.78 7.77 15.18
CA VAL A 722 -16.66 6.96 16.07
C VAL A 722 -16.82 5.51 15.57
N PRO A 723 -17.07 5.22 14.29
CA PRO A 723 -17.10 3.83 13.82
C PRO A 723 -15.74 3.14 13.95
N ILE A 724 -14.63 3.86 13.69
CA ILE A 724 -13.26 3.33 13.83
C ILE A 724 -12.97 2.99 15.29
N ALA A 725 -13.34 3.86 16.23
CA ALA A 725 -13.26 3.58 17.67
C ALA A 725 -14.26 2.51 18.12
N GLY A 726 -15.44 2.47 17.50
CA GLY A 726 -16.46 1.45 17.71
C GLY A 726 -16.01 0.06 17.27
N VAL A 727 -15.16 -0.07 16.24
CA VAL A 727 -14.51 -1.34 15.87
C VAL A 727 -13.75 -1.90 17.05
N HIS A 728 -12.96 -1.06 17.73
CA HIS A 728 -12.22 -1.50 18.91
C HIS A 728 -13.15 -1.87 20.08
N GLY A 729 -14.17 -1.04 20.35
CA GLY A 729 -15.08 -1.26 21.50
C GLY A 729 -15.98 -2.47 21.31
N VAL A 730 -16.54 -2.68 20.12
CA VAL A 730 -17.49 -3.78 19.86
C VAL A 730 -16.77 -5.09 19.56
N ALA A 731 -15.60 -5.06 18.91
CA ALA A 731 -14.74 -6.23 18.74
C ALA A 731 -14.28 -6.76 20.10
N ALA A 732 -13.91 -5.88 21.05
CA ALA A 732 -13.56 -6.26 22.41
C ALA A 732 -14.73 -6.90 23.18
N ALA A 733 -15.95 -6.40 22.99
CA ALA A 733 -17.12 -6.90 23.71
C ALA A 733 -17.68 -8.22 23.14
N SER A 734 -17.34 -8.59 21.90
CA SER A 734 -17.98 -9.70 21.18
C SER A 734 -17.09 -10.91 20.91
N ALA A 735 -15.78 -10.84 21.16
CA ALA A 735 -14.84 -11.91 20.82
C ALA A 735 -14.50 -12.73 22.06
N ALA A 736 -15.19 -13.84 22.28
CA ALA A 736 -14.82 -14.80 23.33
C ALA A 736 -13.50 -15.52 23.01
N ASP A 737 -13.17 -15.73 21.74
CA ASP A 737 -12.01 -16.53 21.33
C ASP A 737 -10.94 -15.78 20.48
N ARG A 738 -11.25 -14.58 19.98
CA ARG A 738 -10.34 -13.77 19.19
C ARG A 738 -10.39 -12.30 19.58
N ASP A 739 -9.79 -12.02 20.71
CA ASP A 739 -9.75 -10.68 21.28
C ASP A 739 -8.63 -9.85 20.65
N ILE A 740 -8.98 -8.87 19.82
CA ILE A 740 -8.03 -7.91 19.26
C ILE A 740 -7.21 -7.19 20.35
N PHE A 741 -7.82 -6.94 21.53
CA PHE A 741 -7.10 -6.40 22.68
C PHE A 741 -6.16 -7.42 23.33
N GLN A 742 -6.48 -8.70 23.27
CA GLN A 742 -5.58 -9.76 23.69
C GLN A 742 -4.35 -9.80 22.80
N VAL A 743 -4.52 -9.67 21.48
CA VAL A 743 -3.40 -9.53 20.51
C VAL A 743 -2.53 -8.33 20.86
N GLN A 744 -3.11 -7.15 21.10
CA GLN A 744 -2.33 -5.96 21.47
C GLN A 744 -1.62 -6.18 22.82
N ARG A 745 -2.28 -6.79 23.78
CA ARG A 745 -1.71 -7.11 25.09
C ARG A 745 -0.56 -8.11 24.99
N ILE A 746 -0.67 -9.11 24.12
CA ILE A 746 0.42 -10.05 23.81
C ILE A 746 1.62 -9.32 23.20
N LEU A 747 1.36 -8.41 22.27
CA LEU A 747 2.43 -7.65 21.60
C LEU A 747 3.11 -6.63 22.54
N ASP A 748 2.34 -6.06 23.49
CA ASP A 748 2.85 -5.06 24.44
C ASP A 748 3.53 -5.69 25.66
N ASP A 749 3.00 -6.81 26.17
CA ASP A 749 3.56 -7.53 27.32
C ASP A 749 3.34 -9.06 27.22
N PRO A 750 4.16 -9.76 26.43
CA PRO A 750 4.03 -11.20 26.25
C PRO A 750 4.32 -11.99 27.52
N VAL A 751 5.20 -11.50 28.40
CA VAL A 751 5.55 -12.17 29.67
C VAL A 751 4.34 -12.18 30.62
N ALA A 752 3.63 -11.07 30.73
CA ALA A 752 2.42 -11.00 31.56
C ALA A 752 1.31 -11.92 31.04
N PHE A 753 1.22 -12.12 29.72
CA PHE A 753 0.27 -13.05 29.11
C PHE A 753 0.55 -14.51 29.51
N HIS A 754 1.81 -14.94 29.48
CA HIS A 754 2.21 -16.29 29.86
C HIS A 754 2.15 -16.55 31.36
N ALA A 755 2.33 -15.52 32.18
CA ALA A 755 2.22 -15.63 33.64
C ALA A 755 0.77 -15.71 34.13
N SER A 756 -0.22 -15.36 33.33
CA SER A 756 -1.62 -15.53 33.64
C SER A 756 -1.95 -17.03 33.57
N PRO A 757 -2.30 -17.71 34.72
CA PRO A 757 -2.69 -19.10 34.63
C PRO A 757 -3.91 -19.18 33.70
N THR A 758 -3.80 -19.97 32.68
CA THR A 758 -4.93 -20.40 31.87
C THR A 758 -5.88 -21.16 32.78
N THR A 759 -6.80 -20.45 33.39
CA THR A 759 -7.97 -21.05 34.03
C THR A 759 -8.96 -21.48 32.95
N THR A 760 -8.51 -22.29 32.05
CA THR A 760 -9.35 -23.21 31.32
C THR A 760 -9.27 -24.51 32.13
N GLY A 761 -9.98 -24.51 33.21
CA GLY A 761 -10.29 -25.75 33.88
C GLY A 761 -10.91 -26.69 32.87
N ALA A 762 -10.27 -27.78 32.68
CA ALA A 762 -10.90 -28.97 32.21
C ALA A 762 -12.21 -29.15 32.93
N SER A 763 -13.34 -28.97 32.31
CA SER A 763 -14.60 -29.49 32.74
C SER A 763 -15.48 -29.76 31.55
N LYS A 764 -15.46 -31.05 31.26
CA LYS A 764 -16.50 -31.86 30.61
C LYS A 764 -16.74 -31.60 29.13
#